data_2172f8f85bb7f33420f1f85a32740b99
#
_entry.id   2172f8f85bb7f33420f1f85a32740b99
#
_cell.length_a   1.000
_cell.length_b   1.000
_cell.length_c   1.000
_cell.angle_alpha   90.00
_cell.angle_beta   90.00
_cell.angle_gamma   90.00
#
_symmetry.space_group_name_H-M   'P 1'
#
loop_
_entity.id
_entity.type
_entity.pdbx_description
1 polymer ?
#
loop_
_entity_poly.entity_id
_entity_poly.type
_entity_poly.pdbx_seq_one_letter_code
_entity_poly.pdbx_strand_id
1 'polypeptide(L)'
;MQKLMKVRCLTLVLCFFACSIQMVLAQLPLRNANNAGIGSSQGMEDEQEKANRTTWGRDTTKRKKAKKIPVGQFQWRVDRRLGTVIDAENNDTVVHNFQNFNNTEGYTGHYNILGNAGSPRESRVFMEREQGDDFLFVKPFSFFRTALQDFRFTNTLSPVTNLAYHKCGNNQNGEDRVRAYFASNINKLSGLGLKLDYLYGRGYYNSQANSMFGSTFYGYHRGERYNIHAYININDMKMGENGGIEDDNYIRNPQSFQQKYSSKDIPVMLSQTWNRNHEQNFYLTHRYNLGFYRDIEVPDSLKPTPPSESELLMSLSDSLQQVLREDSVARQVMVDSLMRKWESQLVTPQEFVPVTSIIHTFDARRLSHNYAAHSTPDSYYTNHYYGQWNDVLDKTRSMAVRNTVGVALREGFNKWAQMGITLFGTHEVRNYRMVDWQTERDTVGQRKYVENDISVGGEIARTQGKLIHYNVNGEIWLVGERSGDFAVDGNIDLGVRMGRKDSLAVNVHAYVKHQTPDFYFRHYHSQSAWWDNSLDRELRTRIEGSLRLCKFGTRVNVGFENVANYTYFGMQNTLKDSTKVGSIIPGDYSRAVAVRQTSGSVQVFSATLAQDLKFGPVHWDSEVTYQKSSDKVALPLPDVTLYTNVYLLFRLAKVLRVQLGGDLRYFTSYYAPDYSTSVGQFAVQDNQNARVKIGNYPIVNVYANLHLKHCRLYVAMNHVNQGTGHAFWAPHYPINPRTFHFGVSWNFFN
;
A
#
# COMPACT_ATOMS: atom_id res chain seq x y z
N MET A 1 -20.97 -8.12 -25.48
CA MET A 1 -21.02 -8.02 -24.00
C MET A 1 -20.00 -7.04 -23.40
N GLN A 2 -18.73 -7.04 -23.81
CA GLN A 2 -17.70 -6.11 -23.29
C GLN A 2 -17.97 -4.62 -23.56
N LYS A 3 -18.52 -4.22 -24.71
CA LYS A 3 -18.90 -2.83 -25.00
C LYS A 3 -20.02 -2.33 -24.08
N LEU A 4 -21.01 -3.18 -23.76
CA LEU A 4 -22.11 -2.84 -22.86
C LEU A 4 -21.65 -2.68 -21.41
N MET A 5 -20.68 -3.47 -20.96
CA MET A 5 -20.12 -3.38 -19.61
C MET A 5 -19.23 -2.14 -19.44
N LYS A 6 -18.46 -1.77 -20.46
CA LYS A 6 -17.67 -0.52 -20.49
C LYS A 6 -18.57 0.73 -20.49
N VAL A 7 -19.66 0.71 -21.23
CA VAL A 7 -20.63 1.81 -21.24
C VAL A 7 -21.36 1.90 -19.88
N ARG A 8 -21.75 0.77 -19.28
CA ARG A 8 -22.39 0.76 -17.94
C ARG A 8 -21.45 1.23 -16.82
N CYS A 9 -20.16 0.85 -16.85
CA CYS A 9 -19.18 1.39 -15.90
C CYS A 9 -18.95 2.89 -16.12
N LEU A 10 -18.84 3.34 -17.35
CA LEU A 10 -18.67 4.77 -17.67
C LEU A 10 -19.90 5.58 -17.28
N THR A 11 -21.11 5.05 -17.51
CA THR A 11 -22.38 5.67 -17.11
C THR A 11 -22.52 5.72 -15.59
N LEU A 12 -22.13 4.66 -14.86
CA LEU A 12 -22.10 4.65 -13.40
C LEU A 12 -21.10 5.67 -12.84
N VAL A 13 -19.92 5.79 -13.42
CA VAL A 13 -18.92 6.80 -13.06
C VAL A 13 -19.42 8.20 -13.35
N LEU A 14 -20.06 8.43 -14.50
CA LEU A 14 -20.66 9.72 -14.86
C LEU A 14 -21.88 10.07 -13.99
N CYS A 15 -22.73 9.10 -13.65
CA CYS A 15 -23.85 9.31 -12.71
C CYS A 15 -23.34 9.61 -11.29
N PHE A 16 -22.28 8.95 -10.84
CA PHE A 16 -21.66 9.23 -9.55
C PHE A 16 -21.01 10.63 -9.52
N PHE A 17 -20.35 11.03 -10.63
CA PHE A 17 -19.83 12.40 -10.81
C PHE A 17 -20.95 13.44 -10.82
N ALA A 18 -22.05 13.18 -11.52
CA ALA A 18 -23.21 14.08 -11.55
C ALA A 18 -23.87 14.21 -10.16
N CYS A 19 -24.01 13.10 -9.41
CA CYS A 19 -24.50 13.12 -8.03
C CYS A 19 -23.54 13.85 -7.07
N SER A 20 -22.21 13.69 -7.27
CA SER A 20 -21.21 14.40 -6.47
C SER A 20 -21.25 15.90 -6.72
N ILE A 21 -21.42 16.32 -7.97
CA ILE A 21 -21.58 17.74 -8.36
C ILE A 21 -22.89 18.30 -7.81
N GLN A 22 -23.99 17.54 -7.80
CA GLN A 22 -25.25 17.97 -7.20
C GLN A 22 -25.16 18.07 -5.68
N MET A 23 -24.44 17.18 -4.99
CA MET A 23 -24.17 17.31 -3.55
C MET A 23 -23.32 18.54 -3.22
N VAL A 24 -22.34 18.87 -4.04
CA VAL A 24 -21.52 20.08 -3.88
C VAL A 24 -22.35 21.35 -4.16
N LEU A 25 -23.23 21.30 -5.17
CA LEU A 25 -24.12 22.43 -5.48
C LEU A 25 -25.23 22.61 -4.43
N ALA A 26 -25.69 21.54 -3.78
CA ALA A 26 -26.69 21.61 -2.71
C ALA A 26 -26.13 22.13 -1.37
N GLN A 27 -24.82 22.20 -1.21
CA GLN A 27 -24.16 22.76 -0.02
C GLN A 27 -23.70 24.21 -0.20
N LEU A 28 -23.92 24.82 -1.36
CA LEU A 28 -23.72 26.26 -1.56
C LEU A 28 -24.90 27.01 -0.93
N PRO A 29 -24.70 27.81 0.12
CA PRO A 29 -25.77 28.67 0.62
C PRO A 29 -26.11 29.67 -0.50
N LEU A 30 -27.39 29.76 -0.87
CA LEU A 30 -27.94 30.81 -1.73
C LEU A 30 -27.66 32.14 -1.08
N ARG A 31 -26.57 32.77 -1.41
CA ARG A 31 -26.22 34.12 -0.99
C ARG A 31 -26.89 35.08 -1.95
N ASN A 32 -27.90 35.79 -1.46
CA ASN A 32 -28.48 36.90 -2.17
C ASN A 32 -27.37 37.85 -2.62
N ALA A 33 -27.38 38.10 -3.94
CA ALA A 33 -26.52 39.10 -4.55
C ALA A 33 -26.96 40.47 -4.13
N ASN A 34 -26.24 41.08 -3.20
CA ASN A 34 -26.06 42.55 -3.08
C ASN A 34 -25.05 42.81 -1.95
N ASN A 35 -23.86 43.06 -2.35
CA ASN A 35 -22.86 44.01 -1.87
C ASN A 35 -21.45 43.47 -2.08
N ALA A 36 -20.78 44.13 -3.03
CA ALA A 36 -19.36 44.01 -3.27
C ALA A 36 -18.57 44.64 -2.09
N GLY A 37 -17.62 43.85 -1.54
CA GLY A 37 -16.66 44.34 -0.57
C GLY A 37 -15.52 43.32 -0.47
N ILE A 38 -14.40 43.66 -1.09
CA ILE A 38 -13.13 42.93 -0.99
C ILE A 38 -12.60 43.10 0.44
N GLY A 39 -12.60 42.04 1.22
CA GLY A 39 -12.01 42.01 2.56
C GLY A 39 -11.02 40.83 2.67
N SER A 40 -9.80 41.15 3.06
CA SER A 40 -8.65 40.25 3.19
C SER A 40 -8.87 39.15 4.23
N SER A 41 -8.28 37.98 3.97
CA SER A 41 -8.35 36.73 4.74
C SER A 41 -7.81 36.77 6.18
N GLN A 42 -7.37 37.93 6.68
CA GLN A 42 -6.89 38.09 8.07
C GLN A 42 -8.00 38.28 9.11
N GLY A 43 -9.24 38.66 8.69
CA GLY A 43 -10.36 38.92 9.61
C GLY A 43 -11.05 37.67 10.16
N MET A 44 -10.87 36.48 9.52
CA MET A 44 -11.57 35.26 9.96
C MET A 44 -10.88 34.52 11.10
N GLU A 45 -9.57 34.65 11.26
CA GLU A 45 -8.82 34.02 12.38
C GLU A 45 -9.11 34.77 13.69
N ASP A 46 -9.21 36.08 13.64
CA ASP A 46 -9.50 36.90 14.83
C ASP A 46 -10.95 36.77 15.33
N GLU A 47 -11.93 36.54 14.45
CA GLU A 47 -13.32 36.31 14.87
C GLU A 47 -13.52 34.90 15.47
N GLN A 48 -12.80 33.88 14.99
CA GLN A 48 -12.86 32.56 15.62
C GLN A 48 -12.15 32.53 16.98
N GLU A 49 -11.10 33.32 17.15
CA GLU A 49 -10.40 33.44 18.43
C GLU A 49 -11.22 34.25 19.44
N LYS A 50 -11.91 35.30 18.99
CA LYS A 50 -12.87 36.07 19.82
C LYS A 50 -14.11 35.25 20.17
N ALA A 51 -14.67 34.47 19.24
CA ALA A 51 -15.80 33.58 19.51
C ALA A 51 -15.42 32.45 20.50
N ASN A 52 -14.16 32.00 20.52
CA ASN A 52 -13.67 31.03 21.50
C ASN A 52 -13.46 31.65 22.90
N ARG A 53 -13.22 32.97 23.01
CA ARG A 53 -13.06 33.65 24.32
C ARG A 53 -14.41 33.98 24.99
N THR A 54 -15.47 34.16 24.23
CA THR A 54 -16.80 34.52 24.79
C THR A 54 -17.69 33.34 25.19
N THR A 55 -17.32 32.13 24.83
CA THR A 55 -18.11 30.91 25.14
C THR A 55 -17.71 30.20 26.44
N TRP A 56 -16.72 30.71 27.18
CA TRP A 56 -16.40 30.20 28.50
C TRP A 56 -17.36 30.85 29.54
N GLY A 57 -18.27 30.03 30.06
CA GLY A 57 -19.03 30.40 31.26
C GLY A 57 -20.54 30.62 31.12
N ARG A 58 -21.18 30.37 29.97
CA ARG A 58 -22.64 30.58 29.83
C ARG A 58 -23.49 29.39 29.40
N ASP A 59 -22.92 28.23 29.16
CA ASP A 59 -23.72 27.11 28.67
C ASP A 59 -23.50 25.85 29.49
N THR A 60 -24.22 25.71 30.57
CA THR A 60 -24.22 24.56 31.48
C THR A 60 -24.78 23.27 30.86
N THR A 61 -25.34 23.33 29.65
CA THR A 61 -25.97 22.21 28.95
C THR A 61 -25.12 21.62 27.85
N LYS A 62 -24.05 22.29 27.39
CA LYS A 62 -23.21 21.77 26.31
C LYS A 62 -22.04 20.93 26.82
N ARG A 63 -22.29 19.66 26.92
CA ARG A 63 -21.26 18.62 27.08
C ARG A 63 -20.15 18.77 26.03
N LYS A 64 -18.91 18.94 26.53
CA LYS A 64 -17.62 18.58 25.91
C LYS A 64 -17.32 19.08 24.51
N LYS A 65 -16.28 19.87 24.40
CA LYS A 65 -15.62 20.11 23.12
C LYS A 65 -14.96 18.80 22.64
N ALA A 66 -15.45 18.25 21.54
CA ALA A 66 -14.76 17.21 20.82
C ALA A 66 -13.31 17.65 20.50
N LYS A 67 -12.37 16.70 20.55
CA LYS A 67 -10.97 16.92 20.19
C LYS A 67 -10.89 17.74 18.91
N LYS A 68 -10.16 18.88 18.91
CA LYS A 68 -10.04 19.72 17.72
C LYS A 68 -9.49 18.87 16.57
N ILE A 69 -10.23 18.79 15.46
CA ILE A 69 -9.71 18.22 14.23
C ILE A 69 -8.62 19.17 13.73
N PRO A 70 -7.42 18.66 13.38
CA PRO A 70 -6.38 19.49 12.79
C PRO A 70 -6.91 20.24 11.57
N VAL A 71 -6.50 21.49 11.39
CA VAL A 71 -6.77 22.25 10.19
C VAL A 71 -6.03 21.58 9.04
N GLY A 72 -6.74 21.20 7.97
CA GLY A 72 -6.17 20.54 6.81
C GLY A 72 -6.59 19.07 6.67
N GLN A 73 -5.75 18.31 5.98
CA GLN A 73 -5.96 16.89 5.70
C GLN A 73 -5.17 16.04 6.69
N PHE A 74 -5.83 15.10 7.34
CA PHE A 74 -5.22 14.12 8.24
C PHE A 74 -5.49 12.70 7.73
N GLN A 75 -4.46 11.88 7.65
CA GLN A 75 -4.55 10.51 7.15
C GLN A 75 -4.03 9.50 8.17
N TRP A 76 -4.62 8.31 8.16
CA TRP A 76 -4.18 7.18 8.97
C TRP A 76 -4.41 5.86 8.23
N ARG A 77 -3.69 4.84 8.66
CA ARG A 77 -3.90 3.44 8.29
C ARG A 77 -4.56 2.70 9.45
N VAL A 78 -5.05 1.51 9.15
CA VAL A 78 -5.68 0.64 10.16
C VAL A 78 -5.00 -0.71 10.10
N ASP A 79 -4.56 -1.20 11.25
CA ASP A 79 -4.08 -2.59 11.36
C ASP A 79 -5.20 -3.55 10.98
N ARG A 80 -4.88 -4.54 10.14
CA ARG A 80 -5.85 -5.46 9.57
C ARG A 80 -6.52 -6.36 10.61
N ARG A 81 -5.81 -6.75 11.66
CA ARG A 81 -6.27 -7.70 12.67
C ARG A 81 -7.10 -7.03 13.76
N LEU A 82 -6.56 -6.02 14.37
CA LEU A 82 -7.12 -5.38 15.57
C LEU A 82 -7.75 -4.01 15.30
N GLY A 83 -7.71 -3.52 14.06
CA GLY A 83 -8.25 -2.21 13.74
C GLY A 83 -7.55 -1.06 14.49
N THR A 84 -6.30 -1.26 14.91
CA THR A 84 -5.52 -0.21 15.57
C THR A 84 -5.18 0.88 14.58
N VAL A 85 -5.43 2.13 14.96
CA VAL A 85 -5.16 3.29 14.11
C VAL A 85 -3.67 3.62 14.19
N ILE A 86 -3.04 3.74 13.03
CA ILE A 86 -1.64 4.12 12.84
C ILE A 86 -1.63 5.40 12.01
N ASP A 87 -1.11 6.49 12.58
CA ASP A 87 -1.00 7.76 11.85
C ASP A 87 -0.14 7.57 10.59
N ALA A 88 -0.58 8.14 9.50
CA ALA A 88 0.10 8.08 8.22
C ALA A 88 0.46 9.48 7.74
N GLU A 89 1.58 9.59 7.04
CA GLU A 89 1.92 10.82 6.35
C GLU A 89 0.86 11.14 5.29
N ASN A 90 0.56 12.42 5.12
CA ASN A 90 -0.35 12.87 4.08
C ASN A 90 0.16 12.48 2.69
N ASN A 91 -0.75 12.38 1.74
CA ASN A 91 -0.39 12.10 0.35
C ASN A 91 0.69 13.07 -0.13
N ASP A 92 1.68 12.51 -0.81
CA ASP A 92 2.73 13.30 -1.42
C ASP A 92 2.15 14.26 -2.47
N THR A 93 2.34 15.54 -2.24
CA THR A 93 1.95 16.63 -3.14
C THR A 93 3.15 17.33 -3.73
N VAL A 94 4.38 16.89 -3.42
CA VAL A 94 5.62 17.49 -3.90
C VAL A 94 6.00 16.99 -5.29
N VAL A 95 6.97 17.64 -5.86
CA VAL A 95 7.46 17.39 -7.23
C VAL A 95 8.36 16.15 -7.32
N HIS A 96 8.96 15.76 -6.20
CA HIS A 96 10.01 14.74 -6.17
C HIS A 96 9.51 13.38 -6.70
N ASN A 97 10.21 12.83 -7.67
CA ASN A 97 9.94 11.53 -8.32
C ASN A 97 8.51 11.35 -8.87
N PHE A 98 7.82 12.44 -9.20
CA PHE A 98 6.45 12.37 -9.72
C PHE A 98 6.35 11.63 -11.05
N GLN A 99 7.41 11.56 -11.84
CA GLN A 99 7.49 10.79 -13.09
C GLN A 99 7.35 9.27 -12.87
N ASN A 100 7.62 8.76 -11.68
CA ASN A 100 7.52 7.34 -11.33
C ASN A 100 6.08 6.94 -10.94
N PHE A 101 5.11 7.23 -11.79
CA PHE A 101 3.68 7.11 -11.54
C PHE A 101 3.13 5.69 -11.57
N ASN A 102 3.73 4.81 -12.38
CA ASN A 102 3.18 3.49 -12.63
C ASN A 102 3.47 2.50 -11.50
N ASN A 103 4.59 2.68 -10.81
CA ASN A 103 5.09 1.85 -9.71
C ASN A 103 5.33 0.36 -10.06
N THR A 104 5.12 -0.07 -11.31
CA THR A 104 5.39 -1.46 -11.72
C THR A 104 6.87 -1.79 -11.53
N GLU A 105 7.76 -0.92 -11.97
CA GLU A 105 9.21 -1.03 -11.78
C GLU A 105 9.66 -0.66 -10.37
N GLY A 106 8.76 -0.15 -9.52
CA GLY A 106 9.08 0.49 -8.25
C GLY A 106 9.71 1.87 -8.42
N TYR A 107 9.83 2.63 -7.35
CA TYR A 107 10.44 3.98 -7.38
C TYR A 107 11.93 3.94 -7.73
N THR A 108 12.63 2.90 -7.32
CA THR A 108 14.08 2.73 -7.50
C THR A 108 14.43 1.70 -8.58
N GLY A 109 13.43 1.08 -9.21
CA GLY A 109 13.64 0.13 -10.30
C GLY A 109 14.16 -1.25 -9.87
N HIS A 110 14.03 -1.62 -8.60
CA HIS A 110 14.54 -2.89 -8.06
C HIS A 110 13.60 -4.10 -8.28
N TYR A 111 12.83 -4.10 -9.38
CA TYR A 111 11.90 -5.18 -9.69
C TYR A 111 12.20 -5.85 -11.03
N ASN A 112 12.08 -7.18 -11.08
CA ASN A 112 11.85 -7.91 -12.31
C ASN A 112 10.40 -7.67 -12.73
N ILE A 113 10.18 -7.34 -13.99
CA ILE A 113 8.86 -7.12 -14.59
C ILE A 113 8.82 -7.75 -15.98
N LEU A 114 7.66 -7.79 -16.61
CA LEU A 114 7.53 -8.31 -17.98
C LEU A 114 7.49 -7.20 -19.05
N GLY A 115 7.83 -5.96 -18.66
CA GLY A 115 8.03 -4.82 -19.54
C GLY A 115 6.86 -3.83 -19.58
N ASN A 116 5.63 -4.28 -19.68
CA ASN A 116 4.45 -3.42 -19.78
C ASN A 116 4.00 -2.89 -18.40
N ALA A 117 3.47 -1.67 -18.33
CA ALA A 117 2.84 -1.19 -17.11
C ALA A 117 1.68 -2.10 -16.72
N GLY A 118 1.58 -2.42 -15.44
CA GLY A 118 0.62 -3.39 -14.96
C GLY A 118 1.03 -4.85 -15.12
N SER A 119 2.23 -5.15 -15.61
CA SER A 119 2.74 -6.53 -15.65
C SER A 119 3.09 -7.04 -14.23
N PRO A 120 3.15 -8.36 -14.01
CA PRO A 120 3.63 -8.94 -12.77
C PRO A 120 5.03 -8.45 -12.43
N ARG A 121 5.32 -8.35 -11.12
CA ARG A 121 6.64 -7.97 -10.62
C ARG A 121 7.12 -8.86 -9.49
N GLU A 122 8.44 -8.98 -9.37
CA GLU A 122 9.11 -9.56 -8.22
C GLU A 122 10.28 -8.67 -7.80
N SER A 123 10.40 -8.35 -6.49
CA SER A 123 11.55 -7.55 -6.03
C SER A 123 12.86 -8.31 -6.17
N ARG A 124 13.89 -7.63 -6.71
CA ARG A 124 15.28 -8.10 -6.72
C ARG A 124 15.93 -8.01 -5.35
N VAL A 125 15.43 -7.13 -4.48
CA VAL A 125 15.85 -7.02 -3.08
C VAL A 125 15.00 -7.94 -2.23
N PHE A 126 15.61 -8.97 -1.65
CA PHE A 126 14.88 -10.03 -0.95
C PHE A 126 14.10 -9.52 0.26
N MET A 127 14.67 -8.57 1.01
CA MET A 127 14.02 -8.01 2.20
C MET A 127 12.73 -7.23 1.87
N GLU A 128 12.58 -6.75 0.63
CA GLU A 128 11.38 -6.06 0.14
C GLU A 128 10.30 -7.00 -0.42
N ARG A 129 10.58 -8.31 -0.51
CA ARG A 129 9.59 -9.27 -1.00
C ARG A 129 8.43 -9.41 -0.02
N GLU A 130 7.21 -9.21 -0.51
CA GLU A 130 6.00 -9.37 0.29
C GLU A 130 5.82 -10.82 0.71
N GLN A 131 5.40 -11.02 1.95
CA GLN A 131 5.11 -12.32 2.54
C GLN A 131 3.61 -12.41 2.90
N GLY A 132 3.06 -13.62 2.85
CA GLY A 132 1.80 -13.95 3.52
C GLY A 132 0.53 -13.48 2.82
N ASP A 133 0.42 -13.60 1.48
CA ASP A 133 -0.89 -13.59 0.82
C ASP A 133 -1.32 -15.03 0.49
N ASP A 134 -2.40 -15.50 1.09
CA ASP A 134 -2.93 -16.87 0.92
C ASP A 134 -3.37 -17.17 -0.53
N PHE A 135 -3.51 -16.12 -1.36
CA PHE A 135 -3.83 -16.24 -2.78
C PHE A 135 -2.68 -15.72 -3.63
N LEU A 136 -1.69 -16.57 -3.88
CA LEU A 136 -0.41 -16.19 -4.50
C LEU A 136 -0.53 -15.48 -5.86
N PHE A 137 -1.60 -15.71 -6.64
CA PHE A 137 -1.77 -15.12 -7.99
C PHE A 137 -1.91 -13.59 -8.01
N VAL A 138 -2.26 -12.96 -6.89
CA VAL A 138 -2.37 -11.50 -6.79
C VAL A 138 -1.11 -10.85 -6.22
N LYS A 139 -0.18 -11.63 -5.68
CA LYS A 139 1.08 -11.14 -5.09
C LYS A 139 1.95 -10.37 -6.08
N PRO A 140 2.14 -10.79 -7.34
CA PRO A 140 2.91 -10.03 -8.33
C PRO A 140 2.30 -8.68 -8.73
N PHE A 141 1.06 -8.39 -8.31
CA PHE A 141 0.32 -7.16 -8.62
C PHE A 141 0.13 -6.24 -7.41
N SER A 142 0.91 -6.42 -6.36
CA SER A 142 0.82 -5.63 -5.12
C SER A 142 0.92 -4.12 -5.34
N PHE A 143 1.67 -3.67 -6.35
CA PHE A 143 1.82 -2.25 -6.72
C PHE A 143 0.52 -1.60 -7.24
N PHE A 144 -0.40 -2.38 -7.78
CA PHE A 144 -1.71 -1.91 -8.28
C PHE A 144 -2.80 -2.10 -7.24
N ARG A 145 -2.78 -3.20 -6.53
CA ARG A 145 -3.74 -3.51 -5.46
C ARG A 145 -3.64 -2.47 -4.36
N THR A 146 -4.77 -2.03 -3.86
CA THR A 146 -4.80 -1.23 -2.64
C THR A 146 -5.03 -2.17 -1.47
N ALA A 147 -3.96 -2.68 -0.88
CA ALA A 147 -4.06 -3.49 0.32
C ALA A 147 -4.56 -2.63 1.49
N LEU A 148 -5.36 -3.22 2.40
CA LEU A 148 -5.93 -2.50 3.53
C LEU A 148 -4.86 -1.87 4.44
N GLN A 149 -3.75 -2.57 4.67
CA GLN A 149 -2.65 -2.08 5.50
C GLN A 149 -1.96 -0.83 4.93
N ASP A 150 -2.04 -0.61 3.62
CA ASP A 150 -1.45 0.53 2.92
C ASP A 150 -2.49 1.60 2.61
N PHE A 151 -3.77 1.27 2.80
CA PHE A 151 -4.87 2.18 2.53
C PHE A 151 -4.92 3.30 3.58
N ARG A 152 -5.12 4.54 3.09
CA ARG A 152 -5.16 5.73 3.93
C ARG A 152 -6.59 6.26 4.03
N PHE A 153 -7.18 6.10 5.22
CA PHE A 153 -8.39 6.79 5.59
C PHE A 153 -8.10 8.28 5.75
N THR A 154 -8.99 9.14 5.30
CA THR A 154 -8.75 10.58 5.26
C THR A 154 -9.84 11.33 6.00
N ASN A 155 -9.43 12.19 6.94
CA ASN A 155 -10.24 13.22 7.56
C ASN A 155 -9.85 14.58 6.95
N THR A 156 -10.81 15.39 6.61
CA THR A 156 -10.60 16.69 5.96
C THR A 156 -11.66 17.70 6.36
N LEU A 157 -11.30 18.99 6.42
CA LEU A 157 -12.26 20.07 6.73
C LEU A 157 -13.15 20.42 5.55
N SER A 158 -12.62 20.33 4.33
CA SER A 158 -13.33 20.53 3.08
C SER A 158 -13.18 19.28 2.20
N PRO A 159 -14.13 18.99 1.29
CA PRO A 159 -13.97 17.89 0.35
C PRO A 159 -12.66 17.99 -0.44
N VAL A 160 -11.96 16.87 -0.54
CA VAL A 160 -10.70 16.77 -1.29
C VAL A 160 -10.90 15.85 -2.48
N THR A 161 -10.49 16.31 -3.67
CA THR A 161 -10.47 15.51 -4.88
C THR A 161 -9.08 15.58 -5.51
N ASN A 162 -8.52 14.42 -5.86
CA ASN A 162 -7.31 14.32 -6.67
C ASN A 162 -7.65 13.58 -7.96
N LEU A 163 -7.30 14.17 -9.10
CA LEU A 163 -7.39 13.55 -10.42
C LEU A 163 -5.99 13.46 -11.01
N ALA A 164 -5.61 12.28 -11.50
CA ALA A 164 -4.33 12.10 -12.17
C ALA A 164 -4.50 11.31 -13.46
N TYR A 165 -3.82 11.76 -14.50
CA TYR A 165 -3.73 11.10 -15.79
C TYR A 165 -2.29 10.98 -16.22
N HIS A 166 -1.92 9.80 -16.68
CA HIS A 166 -0.58 9.49 -17.17
C HIS A 166 -0.68 8.76 -18.49
N LYS A 167 0.22 9.11 -19.39
CA LYS A 167 0.32 8.49 -20.71
C LYS A 167 1.77 8.26 -21.08
N CYS A 168 2.05 7.13 -21.73
CA CYS A 168 3.34 6.88 -22.36
C CYS A 168 3.15 6.20 -23.74
N GLY A 169 4.19 6.25 -24.54
CA GLY A 169 4.19 5.67 -25.88
C GLY A 169 3.20 6.31 -26.85
N ASN A 170 2.89 5.60 -27.91
CA ASN A 170 1.99 6.03 -28.98
C ASN A 170 0.67 5.24 -28.96
N ASN A 171 -0.16 5.39 -30.00
CA ASN A 171 -1.45 4.71 -30.08
C ASN A 171 -1.34 3.19 -30.31
N GLN A 172 -0.19 2.67 -30.73
CA GLN A 172 0.01 1.23 -31.00
C GLN A 172 0.56 0.48 -29.80
N ASN A 173 1.43 1.12 -29.00
CA ASN A 173 2.14 0.50 -27.88
C ASN A 173 2.01 1.27 -26.56
N GLY A 174 1.20 2.32 -26.53
CA GLY A 174 1.10 3.21 -25.38
C GLY A 174 0.35 2.62 -24.18
N GLU A 175 0.54 3.29 -23.08
CA GLU A 175 -0.09 3.00 -21.80
C GLU A 175 -0.83 4.24 -21.31
N ASP A 176 -2.01 4.03 -20.75
CA ASP A 176 -2.85 5.08 -20.18
C ASP A 176 -3.22 4.69 -18.75
N ARG A 177 -3.08 5.61 -17.78
CA ARG A 177 -3.53 5.42 -16.41
C ARG A 177 -4.31 6.61 -15.91
N VAL A 178 -5.51 6.37 -15.40
CA VAL A 178 -6.38 7.37 -14.78
C VAL A 178 -6.57 7.01 -13.32
N ARG A 179 -6.33 7.96 -12.42
CA ARG A 179 -6.60 7.79 -11.00
C ARG A 179 -7.48 8.92 -10.51
N ALA A 180 -8.47 8.57 -9.70
CA ALA A 180 -9.33 9.52 -9.03
C ALA A 180 -9.42 9.16 -7.55
N TYR A 181 -9.31 10.15 -6.69
CA TYR A 181 -9.49 10.02 -5.25
C TYR A 181 -10.42 11.12 -4.76
N PHE A 182 -11.39 10.73 -3.96
CA PHE A 182 -12.33 11.65 -3.33
C PHE A 182 -12.45 11.33 -1.85
N ALA A 183 -12.43 12.35 -1.00
CA ALA A 183 -12.68 12.23 0.43
C ALA A 183 -13.51 13.40 0.93
N SER A 184 -14.49 13.13 1.78
CA SER A 184 -15.32 14.15 2.42
C SER A 184 -15.73 13.71 3.82
N ASN A 185 -15.81 14.67 4.72
CA ASN A 185 -16.39 14.46 6.04
C ASN A 185 -17.88 14.76 6.05
N ILE A 186 -18.65 13.88 6.68
CA ILE A 186 -20.07 14.08 7.00
C ILE A 186 -20.18 15.01 8.21
N ASN A 187 -19.31 14.78 9.19
CA ASN A 187 -19.17 15.57 10.40
C ASN A 187 -17.73 15.46 10.95
N LYS A 188 -17.45 16.08 12.10
CA LYS A 188 -16.11 16.08 12.73
C LYS A 188 -15.54 14.69 13.03
N LEU A 189 -16.39 13.68 13.16
CA LEU A 189 -16.01 12.34 13.59
C LEU A 189 -16.17 11.29 12.48
N SER A 190 -16.93 11.61 11.43
CA SER A 190 -17.29 10.64 10.39
C SER A 190 -16.95 11.18 9.01
N GLY A 191 -16.42 10.33 8.19
CA GLY A 191 -16.09 10.63 6.80
C GLY A 191 -16.23 9.41 5.91
N LEU A 192 -16.23 9.66 4.62
CA LEU A 192 -16.28 8.67 3.56
C LEU A 192 -15.40 9.09 2.39
N GLY A 193 -15.06 8.13 1.54
CA GLY A 193 -14.31 8.43 0.33
C GLY A 193 -14.30 7.29 -0.66
N LEU A 194 -13.81 7.62 -1.84
CA LEU A 194 -13.73 6.75 -3.00
C LEU A 194 -12.35 6.90 -3.66
N LYS A 195 -11.77 5.78 -4.07
CA LYS A 195 -10.57 5.73 -4.91
C LYS A 195 -10.87 4.90 -6.15
N LEU A 196 -10.51 5.41 -7.31
CA LEU A 196 -10.56 4.70 -8.59
C LEU A 196 -9.17 4.70 -9.21
N ASP A 197 -8.79 3.58 -9.82
CA ASP A 197 -7.53 3.42 -10.53
C ASP A 197 -7.78 2.54 -11.77
N TYR A 198 -7.55 3.07 -12.94
CA TYR A 198 -7.67 2.37 -14.20
C TYR A 198 -6.36 2.48 -14.99
N LEU A 199 -5.80 1.34 -15.36
CA LEU A 199 -4.60 1.24 -16.15
C LEU A 199 -4.86 0.37 -17.37
N TYR A 200 -4.48 0.87 -18.54
CA TYR A 200 -4.52 0.13 -19.79
C TYR A 200 -3.18 0.26 -20.51
N GLY A 201 -2.52 -0.86 -20.77
CA GLY A 201 -1.28 -0.94 -21.54
C GLY A 201 -1.48 -1.77 -22.79
N ARG A 202 -1.09 -1.24 -23.96
CA ARG A 202 -1.18 -1.98 -25.24
C ARG A 202 -0.03 -2.95 -25.44
N GLY A 203 1.07 -2.76 -24.68
CA GLY A 203 2.29 -3.55 -24.75
C GLY A 203 3.23 -3.11 -25.88
N TYR A 204 4.51 -3.20 -25.59
CA TYR A 204 5.58 -2.86 -26.55
C TYR A 204 5.90 -4.03 -27.48
N TYR A 205 5.67 -5.24 -27.02
CA TYR A 205 5.75 -6.49 -27.78
C TYR A 205 4.34 -7.03 -28.07
N ASN A 206 4.21 -7.96 -29.01
CA ASN A 206 2.92 -8.55 -29.31
C ASN A 206 2.35 -9.30 -28.09
N SER A 207 1.02 -9.42 -28.02
CA SER A 207 0.26 -10.19 -27.03
C SER A 207 0.50 -9.79 -25.55
N GLN A 208 0.92 -8.55 -25.29
CA GLN A 208 1.20 -8.02 -23.94
C GLN A 208 0.12 -7.05 -23.40
N ALA A 209 -1.05 -6.96 -24.01
CA ALA A 209 -2.03 -5.96 -23.58
C ALA A 209 -2.55 -6.22 -22.16
N ASN A 210 -2.48 -5.21 -21.29
CA ASN A 210 -2.96 -5.26 -19.92
C ASN A 210 -4.16 -4.34 -19.73
N SER A 211 -5.10 -4.75 -18.89
CA SER A 211 -6.23 -3.93 -18.46
C SER A 211 -6.49 -4.16 -16.98
N MET A 212 -6.33 -3.13 -16.18
CA MET A 212 -6.49 -3.19 -14.74
C MET A 212 -7.49 -2.15 -14.27
N PHE A 213 -8.41 -2.55 -13.42
CA PHE A 213 -9.37 -1.68 -12.78
C PHE A 213 -9.40 -1.95 -11.28
N GLY A 214 -9.24 -0.89 -10.49
CA GLY A 214 -9.35 -0.93 -9.04
C GLY A 214 -10.34 0.12 -8.55
N SER A 215 -11.22 -0.25 -7.64
CA SER A 215 -12.09 0.67 -6.95
C SER A 215 -12.11 0.38 -5.46
N THR A 216 -12.05 1.44 -4.65
CA THR A 216 -12.10 1.34 -3.20
C THR A 216 -13.12 2.33 -2.68
N PHE A 217 -14.05 1.85 -1.89
CA PHE A 217 -14.98 2.68 -1.12
C PHE A 217 -14.71 2.48 0.37
N TYR A 218 -14.71 3.57 1.13
CA TYR A 218 -14.47 3.49 2.57
C TYR A 218 -15.35 4.47 3.34
N GLY A 219 -15.57 4.14 4.60
CA GLY A 219 -16.22 5.02 5.55
C GLY A 219 -15.67 4.77 6.96
N TYR A 220 -15.78 5.78 7.81
CA TYR A 220 -15.36 5.67 9.20
C TYR A 220 -16.19 6.56 10.12
N HIS A 221 -16.23 6.15 11.39
CA HIS A 221 -16.64 7.00 12.50
C HIS A 221 -15.63 6.84 13.64
N ARG A 222 -15.07 7.95 14.12
CA ARG A 222 -14.07 8.00 15.20
C ARG A 222 -14.59 8.82 16.37
N GLY A 223 -15.46 8.21 17.18
CA GLY A 223 -15.98 8.78 18.42
C GLY A 223 -15.05 8.50 19.61
N GLU A 224 -15.38 9.06 20.77
CA GLU A 224 -14.64 8.80 22.02
C GLU A 224 -14.83 7.35 22.47
N ARG A 225 -16.08 6.87 22.51
CA ARG A 225 -16.43 5.54 22.98
C ARG A 225 -16.51 4.50 21.86
N TYR A 226 -17.00 4.90 20.69
CA TYR A 226 -17.20 3.98 19.58
C TYR A 226 -16.44 4.43 18.34
N ASN A 227 -15.70 3.49 17.75
CA ASN A 227 -14.95 3.69 16.52
C ASN A 227 -15.30 2.57 15.55
N ILE A 228 -15.51 2.89 14.29
CA ILE A 228 -15.74 1.92 13.20
C ILE A 228 -15.00 2.37 11.95
N HIS A 229 -14.43 1.42 11.24
CA HIS A 229 -13.85 1.60 9.92
C HIS A 229 -14.39 0.52 8.99
N ALA A 230 -14.90 0.94 7.85
CA ALA A 230 -15.38 0.05 6.79
C ALA A 230 -14.59 0.29 5.50
N TYR A 231 -14.27 -0.77 4.80
CA TYR A 231 -13.49 -0.74 3.58
C TYR A 231 -14.02 -1.80 2.61
N ILE A 232 -14.29 -1.39 1.38
CA ILE A 232 -14.69 -2.27 0.28
C ILE A 232 -13.75 -2.01 -0.88
N ASN A 233 -13.12 -3.05 -1.39
CA ASN A 233 -12.20 -2.94 -2.51
C ASN A 233 -12.53 -4.00 -3.57
N ILE A 234 -12.49 -3.60 -4.84
CA ILE A 234 -12.69 -4.47 -5.98
C ILE A 234 -11.57 -4.19 -6.96
N ASN A 235 -10.80 -5.24 -7.30
CA ASN A 235 -9.76 -5.20 -8.32
C ASN A 235 -10.07 -6.22 -9.42
N ASP A 236 -9.87 -5.81 -10.67
CA ASP A 236 -9.92 -6.68 -11.85
C ASP A 236 -8.63 -6.43 -12.65
N MET A 237 -7.79 -7.45 -12.75
CA MET A 237 -6.45 -7.36 -13.33
C MET A 237 -6.34 -8.41 -14.45
N LYS A 238 -6.46 -7.98 -15.71
CA LYS A 238 -6.28 -8.82 -16.89
C LYS A 238 -4.96 -8.48 -17.57
N MET A 239 -4.16 -9.51 -17.85
CA MET A 239 -2.88 -9.38 -18.51
C MET A 239 -2.78 -10.36 -19.68
N GLY A 240 -2.37 -9.83 -20.85
CA GLY A 240 -1.99 -10.65 -22.01
C GLY A 240 -0.64 -11.33 -21.77
N GLU A 241 -0.59 -12.61 -22.07
CA GLU A 241 0.59 -13.46 -21.91
C GLU A 241 1.21 -13.77 -23.26
N ASN A 242 2.42 -13.29 -23.49
CA ASN A 242 3.15 -13.58 -24.72
C ASN A 242 4.24 -14.66 -24.56
N GLY A 243 4.47 -15.13 -23.33
CA GLY A 243 5.48 -16.17 -23.04
C GLY A 243 6.93 -15.72 -23.21
N GLY A 244 7.18 -14.41 -23.49
CA GLY A 244 8.48 -13.88 -23.88
C GLY A 244 8.73 -13.92 -25.40
N ILE A 245 9.88 -13.42 -25.85
CA ILE A 245 10.31 -13.46 -27.25
C ILE A 245 10.86 -14.86 -27.60
N GLU A 246 10.70 -15.29 -28.85
CA GLU A 246 11.12 -16.61 -29.30
C GLU A 246 12.66 -16.80 -29.32
N ASP A 247 13.41 -15.73 -29.62
CA ASP A 247 14.86 -15.74 -29.63
C ASP A 247 15.43 -14.44 -29.04
N ASP A 248 16.21 -14.58 -27.97
CA ASP A 248 16.86 -13.46 -27.28
C ASP A 248 17.85 -12.68 -28.18
N ASN A 249 18.32 -13.28 -29.30
CA ASN A 249 19.22 -12.63 -30.23
C ASN A 249 18.58 -11.43 -30.94
N TYR A 250 17.25 -11.33 -31.04
CA TYR A 250 16.60 -10.11 -31.53
C TYR A 250 17.01 -8.86 -30.73
N ILE A 251 17.40 -9.04 -29.44
CA ILE A 251 17.84 -7.97 -28.56
C ILE A 251 19.35 -7.98 -28.36
N ARG A 252 19.95 -9.19 -28.17
CA ARG A 252 21.38 -9.34 -27.86
C ARG A 252 22.26 -9.06 -29.07
N ASN A 253 21.89 -9.64 -30.23
CA ASN A 253 22.64 -9.60 -31.47
C ASN A 253 21.73 -9.31 -32.66
N PRO A 254 21.04 -8.16 -32.73
CA PRO A 254 20.07 -7.89 -33.80
C PRO A 254 20.70 -7.87 -35.20
N GLN A 255 22.03 -7.68 -35.30
CA GLN A 255 22.78 -7.74 -36.53
C GLN A 255 22.94 -9.18 -37.09
N SER A 256 22.59 -10.22 -36.34
CA SER A 256 22.59 -11.59 -36.85
C SER A 256 21.40 -11.89 -37.76
N PHE A 257 20.42 -11.02 -37.79
CA PHE A 257 19.24 -11.14 -38.63
C PHE A 257 19.40 -10.31 -39.93
N GLN A 258 18.85 -10.80 -41.03
CA GLN A 258 18.92 -10.13 -42.31
C GLN A 258 18.18 -8.79 -42.38
N GLN A 259 17.20 -8.59 -41.51
CA GLN A 259 16.38 -7.38 -41.44
C GLN A 259 16.31 -6.85 -40.03
N LYS A 260 16.05 -5.56 -39.89
CA LYS A 260 15.80 -4.90 -38.61
C LYS A 260 14.36 -5.09 -38.18
N TYR A 261 14.14 -5.61 -36.99
CA TYR A 261 12.81 -5.80 -36.40
C TYR A 261 12.46 -4.62 -35.47
N SER A 262 11.23 -4.11 -35.56
CA SER A 262 10.69 -3.29 -34.49
C SER A 262 10.21 -4.18 -33.34
N SER A 263 10.01 -3.65 -32.15
CA SER A 263 9.56 -4.46 -30.99
C SER A 263 8.24 -5.19 -31.24
N LYS A 264 7.37 -4.65 -32.12
CA LYS A 264 6.11 -5.29 -32.50
C LYS A 264 6.25 -6.40 -33.55
N ASP A 265 7.35 -6.40 -34.29
CA ASP A 265 7.60 -7.40 -35.32
C ASP A 265 8.38 -8.61 -34.78
N ILE A 266 8.95 -8.48 -33.57
CA ILE A 266 9.67 -9.59 -32.92
C ILE A 266 8.69 -10.71 -32.56
N PRO A 267 8.94 -11.95 -33.02
CA PRO A 267 8.10 -13.10 -32.69
C PRO A 267 8.06 -13.38 -31.19
N VAL A 268 6.89 -13.78 -30.70
CA VAL A 268 6.63 -14.12 -29.31
C VAL A 268 6.05 -15.52 -29.20
N MET A 269 6.30 -16.18 -28.08
CA MET A 269 5.99 -17.61 -27.93
C MET A 269 4.51 -17.93 -27.78
N LEU A 270 3.71 -17.00 -27.27
CA LEU A 270 2.25 -17.17 -27.08
C LEU A 270 1.46 -16.02 -27.69
N SER A 271 0.29 -16.37 -28.19
CA SER A 271 -0.72 -15.41 -28.65
C SER A 271 -2.09 -15.80 -28.11
N GLN A 272 -3.04 -14.84 -28.10
CA GLN A 272 -4.42 -15.07 -27.64
C GLN A 272 -4.51 -15.76 -26.26
N THR A 273 -3.54 -15.46 -25.40
CA THR A 273 -3.41 -16.04 -24.06
C THR A 273 -3.44 -14.91 -23.03
N TRP A 274 -4.10 -15.12 -21.89
CA TRP A 274 -4.15 -14.13 -20.80
C TRP A 274 -4.40 -14.75 -19.44
N ASN A 275 -3.85 -14.10 -18.42
CA ASN A 275 -4.23 -14.26 -17.03
C ASN A 275 -5.21 -13.18 -16.60
N ARG A 276 -6.17 -13.52 -15.73
CA ARG A 276 -7.09 -12.57 -15.12
C ARG A 276 -7.29 -12.89 -13.66
N ASN A 277 -6.98 -11.94 -12.82
CA ASN A 277 -7.23 -11.97 -11.38
C ASN A 277 -8.39 -11.05 -11.04
N HIS A 278 -9.36 -11.55 -10.28
CA HIS A 278 -10.45 -10.75 -9.74
C HIS A 278 -10.45 -10.88 -8.22
N GLU A 279 -10.49 -9.74 -7.53
CA GLU A 279 -10.43 -9.63 -6.08
C GLU A 279 -11.57 -8.76 -5.58
N GLN A 280 -12.25 -9.21 -4.54
CA GLN A 280 -13.26 -8.49 -3.79
C GLN A 280 -12.92 -8.61 -2.31
N ASN A 281 -12.75 -7.47 -1.64
CA ASN A 281 -12.48 -7.41 -0.22
C ASN A 281 -13.56 -6.59 0.47
N PHE A 282 -14.08 -7.12 1.56
CA PHE A 282 -14.92 -6.42 2.51
C PHE A 282 -14.28 -6.49 3.88
N TYR A 283 -14.02 -5.35 4.47
CA TYR A 283 -13.41 -5.23 5.79
C TYR A 283 -14.23 -4.31 6.66
N LEU A 284 -14.48 -4.73 7.89
CA LEU A 284 -15.16 -3.97 8.92
C LEU A 284 -14.45 -4.20 10.24
N THR A 285 -13.99 -3.14 10.87
CA THR A 285 -13.50 -3.22 12.25
C THR A 285 -14.24 -2.21 13.11
N HIS A 286 -14.61 -2.62 14.30
CA HIS A 286 -15.22 -1.72 15.26
C HIS A 286 -14.68 -1.97 16.67
N ARG A 287 -14.65 -0.89 17.43
CA ARG A 287 -14.09 -0.87 18.77
C ARG A 287 -15.00 -0.08 19.69
N TYR A 288 -15.30 -0.65 20.83
CA TYR A 288 -16.00 0.05 21.92
C TYR A 288 -15.04 0.26 23.10
N ASN A 289 -14.86 1.53 23.48
CA ASN A 289 -13.96 1.93 24.55
C ASN A 289 -14.73 2.13 25.85
N LEU A 290 -14.33 1.42 26.89
CA LEU A 290 -14.74 1.60 28.28
C LEU A 290 -13.70 2.47 28.98
N GLY A 291 -14.13 3.46 29.75
CA GLY A 291 -13.23 4.39 30.41
C GLY A 291 -13.98 5.41 31.26
N PHE A 292 -13.25 6.38 31.73
CA PHE A 292 -13.75 7.46 32.59
C PHE A 292 -13.41 8.83 31.99
N TYR A 293 -14.01 9.86 32.56
CA TYR A 293 -13.69 11.23 32.22
C TYR A 293 -12.75 11.83 33.25
N ARG A 294 -11.66 12.43 32.80
CA ARG A 294 -10.65 13.10 33.61
C ARG A 294 -10.69 14.59 33.31
N ASP A 295 -10.63 15.40 34.38
CA ASP A 295 -10.52 16.85 34.25
C ASP A 295 -9.17 17.23 33.60
N ILE A 296 -9.20 18.16 32.65
CA ILE A 296 -8.00 18.69 32.01
C ILE A 296 -7.53 19.88 32.81
N GLU A 297 -6.27 19.86 33.26
CA GLU A 297 -5.63 21.04 33.85
C GLU A 297 -5.57 22.16 32.81
N VAL A 298 -6.31 23.24 33.07
CA VAL A 298 -6.31 24.44 32.22
C VAL A 298 -5.16 25.33 32.67
N PRO A 299 -4.24 25.72 31.78
CA PRO A 299 -3.21 26.70 32.10
C PRO A 299 -3.83 28.00 32.69
N ASP A 300 -3.23 28.59 33.69
CA ASP A 300 -3.74 29.77 34.37
C ASP A 300 -4.02 30.95 33.44
N SER A 301 -3.23 31.06 32.34
CA SER A 301 -3.46 32.07 31.29
C SER A 301 -4.75 31.88 30.50
N LEU A 302 -5.40 30.72 30.57
CA LEU A 302 -6.66 30.40 29.88
C LEU A 302 -7.84 30.25 30.85
N LYS A 303 -7.61 30.36 32.14
CA LYS A 303 -8.67 30.38 33.13
C LYS A 303 -9.44 31.72 33.00
N PRO A 304 -10.78 31.70 33.10
CA PRO A 304 -11.54 32.95 33.12
C PRO A 304 -11.14 33.76 34.32
N THR A 305 -10.92 35.03 34.13
CA THR A 305 -10.63 35.98 35.21
C THR A 305 -11.82 36.03 36.16
N PRO A 306 -11.65 35.84 37.48
CA PRO A 306 -12.75 35.97 38.40
C PRO A 306 -13.35 37.40 38.34
N PRO A 307 -14.67 37.52 38.39
CA PRO A 307 -15.29 38.81 38.35
C PRO A 307 -14.87 39.62 39.60
N SER A 308 -14.73 40.91 39.41
CA SER A 308 -14.44 41.83 40.51
C SER A 308 -15.62 41.90 41.49
N GLU A 309 -15.34 42.26 42.74
CA GLU A 309 -16.38 42.46 43.78
C GLU A 309 -17.52 43.38 43.29
N SER A 310 -17.17 44.46 42.59
CA SER A 310 -18.13 45.40 42.02
C SER A 310 -19.02 44.77 40.93
N GLU A 311 -18.47 43.91 40.08
CA GLU A 311 -19.24 43.19 39.04
C GLU A 311 -20.21 42.16 39.66
N LEU A 312 -19.78 41.48 40.73
CA LEU A 312 -20.64 40.54 41.44
C LEU A 312 -21.83 41.25 42.11
N LEU A 313 -21.56 42.36 42.75
CA LEU A 313 -22.59 43.16 43.42
C LEU A 313 -23.56 43.83 42.42
N MET A 314 -23.09 44.27 41.25
CA MET A 314 -23.95 44.78 40.18
C MET A 314 -24.95 43.75 39.63
N SER A 315 -24.74 42.46 39.86
CA SER A 315 -25.69 41.41 39.48
C SER A 315 -26.92 41.31 40.41
N LEU A 316 -26.89 42.00 41.54
CA LEU A 316 -27.95 42.01 42.55
C LEU A 316 -28.94 43.19 42.29
N SER A 317 -30.14 43.11 42.83
CA SER A 317 -31.11 44.19 42.77
C SER A 317 -30.61 45.45 43.51
N ASP A 318 -30.99 46.62 43.03
CA ASP A 318 -30.55 47.95 43.60
C ASP A 318 -30.84 48.05 45.06
N SER A 319 -31.98 47.52 45.53
CA SER A 319 -32.37 47.50 46.94
C SER A 319 -31.40 46.68 47.84
N LEU A 320 -30.94 45.56 47.31
CA LEU A 320 -29.95 44.71 48.04
C LEU A 320 -28.57 45.36 48.04
N GLN A 321 -28.18 46.00 46.96
CA GLN A 321 -26.92 46.74 46.87
C GLN A 321 -26.83 47.86 47.87
N GLN A 322 -27.96 48.58 48.15
CA GLN A 322 -28.03 49.65 49.09
C GLN A 322 -27.86 49.14 50.52
N VAL A 323 -28.50 48.04 50.88
CA VAL A 323 -28.35 47.40 52.20
C VAL A 323 -26.92 46.91 52.43
N LEU A 324 -26.30 46.35 51.43
CA LEU A 324 -24.93 45.84 51.50
C LEU A 324 -23.85 46.93 51.52
N ARG A 325 -24.19 48.18 51.25
CA ARG A 325 -23.28 49.33 51.45
C ARG A 325 -23.11 49.73 52.88
N GLU A 326 -24.12 49.48 53.73
CA GLU A 326 -24.10 49.84 55.14
C GLU A 326 -23.55 48.74 56.04
N ASP A 327 -23.62 47.47 55.64
CA ASP A 327 -23.13 46.34 56.43
C ASP A 327 -21.96 45.63 55.69
N SER A 328 -20.74 45.88 56.16
CA SER A 328 -19.52 45.33 55.58
C SER A 328 -19.40 43.80 55.76
N VAL A 329 -19.98 43.20 56.83
CA VAL A 329 -19.95 41.78 57.09
C VAL A 329 -20.92 41.05 56.18
N ALA A 330 -22.14 41.55 56.06
CA ALA A 330 -23.14 41.00 55.14
C ALA A 330 -22.70 41.10 53.67
N ARG A 331 -22.00 42.19 53.33
CA ARG A 331 -21.39 42.36 52.01
C ARG A 331 -20.37 41.29 51.70
N GLN A 332 -19.43 41.01 52.61
CA GLN A 332 -18.38 40.00 52.43
C GLN A 332 -18.99 38.58 52.27
N VAL A 333 -19.96 38.24 53.13
CA VAL A 333 -20.67 36.95 53.04
C VAL A 333 -21.40 36.78 51.69
N MET A 334 -22.01 37.86 51.18
CA MET A 334 -22.70 37.86 49.90
C MET A 334 -21.71 37.70 48.74
N VAL A 335 -20.59 38.44 48.75
CA VAL A 335 -19.53 38.32 47.74
C VAL A 335 -18.96 36.92 47.71
N ASP A 336 -18.66 36.32 48.88
CA ASP A 336 -18.17 34.94 48.97
C ASP A 336 -19.20 33.92 48.44
N SER A 337 -20.47 34.16 48.70
CA SER A 337 -21.54 33.32 48.19
C SER A 337 -21.66 33.42 46.68
N LEU A 338 -21.60 34.63 46.11
CA LEU A 338 -21.65 34.86 44.65
C LEU A 338 -20.38 34.33 43.98
N MET A 339 -19.21 34.46 44.61
CA MET A 339 -17.97 33.93 44.10
C MET A 339 -18.01 32.38 44.05
N ARG A 340 -18.48 31.73 45.11
CA ARG A 340 -18.68 30.25 45.15
C ARG A 340 -19.69 29.80 44.06
N LYS A 341 -20.78 30.62 43.84
CA LYS A 341 -21.73 30.34 42.80
C LYS A 341 -21.10 30.46 41.43
N TRP A 342 -20.26 31.47 41.17
CA TRP A 342 -19.51 31.65 39.94
C TRP A 342 -18.52 30.50 39.74
N GLU A 343 -17.76 30.13 40.74
CA GLU A 343 -16.83 28.99 40.71
C GLU A 343 -17.57 27.67 40.40
N SER A 344 -18.74 27.46 40.99
CA SER A 344 -19.55 26.25 40.74
C SER A 344 -20.10 26.17 39.29
N GLN A 345 -20.17 27.32 38.61
CA GLN A 345 -20.60 27.42 37.20
C GLN A 345 -19.42 27.21 36.20
N LEU A 346 -18.18 27.22 36.71
CA LEU A 346 -17.03 26.93 35.87
C LEU A 346 -17.03 25.48 35.47
N VAL A 347 -17.23 25.22 34.16
CA VAL A 347 -17.16 23.88 33.63
C VAL A 347 -15.69 23.53 33.32
N THR A 348 -15.09 22.68 34.10
CA THR A 348 -13.76 22.11 33.78
C THR A 348 -13.86 21.26 32.53
N PRO A 349 -13.05 21.53 31.48
CA PRO A 349 -13.03 20.68 30.30
C PRO A 349 -12.56 19.27 30.71
N GLN A 350 -13.28 18.25 30.25
CA GLN A 350 -13.00 16.87 30.54
C GLN A 350 -12.54 16.14 29.30
N GLU A 351 -11.61 15.21 29.45
CA GLU A 351 -11.17 14.29 28.42
C GLU A 351 -11.62 12.87 28.75
N PHE A 352 -12.18 12.16 27.75
CA PHE A 352 -12.46 10.74 27.90
C PHE A 352 -11.16 9.93 27.84
N VAL A 353 -10.87 9.18 28.88
CA VAL A 353 -9.70 8.32 29.00
C VAL A 353 -10.14 6.87 28.85
N PRO A 354 -9.85 6.22 27.73
CA PRO A 354 -10.16 4.81 27.55
C PRO A 354 -9.23 3.93 28.37
N VAL A 355 -9.79 3.00 29.13
CA VAL A 355 -9.07 2.00 29.93
C VAL A 355 -9.03 0.67 29.21
N THR A 356 -10.21 0.18 28.83
CA THR A 356 -10.40 -1.10 28.16
C THR A 356 -11.14 -0.90 26.86
N SER A 357 -10.79 -1.69 25.84
CA SER A 357 -11.49 -1.67 24.56
C SER A 357 -11.89 -3.08 24.18
N ILE A 358 -13.12 -3.26 23.73
CA ILE A 358 -13.61 -4.49 23.09
C ILE A 358 -13.51 -4.24 21.59
N ILE A 359 -12.89 -5.17 20.88
CA ILE A 359 -12.59 -5.07 19.46
C ILE A 359 -13.23 -6.24 18.73
N HIS A 360 -13.87 -5.98 17.61
CA HIS A 360 -14.28 -7.02 16.66
C HIS A 360 -13.87 -6.58 15.25
N THR A 361 -13.27 -7.49 14.51
CA THR A 361 -12.87 -7.30 13.13
C THR A 361 -13.44 -8.42 12.26
N PHE A 362 -14.12 -8.04 11.21
CA PHE A 362 -14.63 -8.91 10.16
C PHE A 362 -13.89 -8.62 8.85
N ASP A 363 -13.27 -9.63 8.25
CA ASP A 363 -12.53 -9.53 6.99
C ASP A 363 -12.98 -10.68 6.07
N ALA A 364 -13.62 -10.33 4.96
CA ALA A 364 -14.08 -11.28 3.95
C ALA A 364 -13.42 -10.97 2.60
N ARG A 365 -12.76 -11.97 2.02
CA ARG A 365 -12.11 -11.86 0.72
C ARG A 365 -12.60 -12.94 -0.22
N ARG A 366 -12.87 -12.54 -1.45
CA ARG A 366 -13.16 -13.45 -2.56
C ARG A 366 -12.21 -13.16 -3.70
N LEU A 367 -11.47 -14.17 -4.12
CA LEU A 367 -10.46 -14.07 -5.16
C LEU A 367 -10.69 -15.14 -6.22
N SER A 368 -10.35 -14.84 -7.46
CA SER A 368 -10.30 -15.83 -8.52
C SER A 368 -9.15 -15.54 -9.47
N HIS A 369 -8.54 -16.60 -9.96
CA HIS A 369 -7.54 -16.59 -11.01
C HIS A 369 -8.07 -17.43 -12.18
N ASN A 370 -7.96 -16.89 -13.39
CA ASN A 370 -8.30 -17.57 -14.63
C ASN A 370 -7.10 -17.46 -15.58
N TYR A 371 -6.61 -18.60 -16.03
CA TYR A 371 -5.72 -18.69 -17.17
C TYR A 371 -6.52 -19.14 -18.38
N ALA A 372 -6.45 -18.39 -19.47
CA ALA A 372 -7.17 -18.71 -20.71
C ALA A 372 -6.22 -18.61 -21.91
N ALA A 373 -6.24 -19.62 -22.76
CA ALA A 373 -5.45 -19.68 -23.98
C ALA A 373 -6.27 -20.26 -25.13
N HIS A 374 -6.35 -19.51 -26.23
CA HIS A 374 -7.05 -19.92 -27.46
C HIS A 374 -6.08 -20.28 -28.60
N SER A 375 -4.78 -20.12 -28.38
CA SER A 375 -3.73 -20.47 -29.32
C SER A 375 -2.45 -20.76 -28.57
N THR A 376 -2.27 -22.02 -28.17
CA THR A 376 -1.04 -22.53 -27.54
C THR A 376 -0.33 -23.47 -28.53
N PRO A 377 0.95 -23.24 -28.85
CA PRO A 377 1.72 -24.20 -29.64
C PRO A 377 1.80 -25.55 -28.90
N ASP A 378 1.60 -26.65 -29.63
CA ASP A 378 1.51 -28.01 -29.05
C ASP A 378 2.70 -28.39 -28.16
N SER A 379 3.86 -27.82 -28.39
CA SER A 379 5.09 -28.09 -27.65
C SER A 379 5.50 -26.96 -26.70
N TYR A 380 4.62 -26.02 -26.39
CA TYR A 380 4.95 -24.93 -25.47
C TYR A 380 5.06 -25.42 -24.03
N TYR A 381 4.09 -26.23 -23.57
CA TYR A 381 4.15 -26.90 -22.28
C TYR A 381 4.61 -28.33 -22.41
N THR A 382 5.40 -28.81 -21.44
CA THR A 382 5.85 -30.21 -21.37
C THR A 382 4.71 -31.14 -20.95
N ASN A 383 3.84 -30.68 -20.05
CA ASN A 383 2.77 -31.48 -19.45
C ASN A 383 1.41 -31.07 -20.00
N HIS A 384 0.55 -32.07 -20.20
CA HIS A 384 -0.84 -31.92 -20.60
C HIS A 384 -1.71 -32.91 -19.83
N TYR A 385 -2.57 -32.42 -18.97
CA TYR A 385 -3.36 -33.26 -18.07
C TYR A 385 -4.78 -33.51 -18.58
N TYR A 386 -5.40 -32.55 -19.31
CA TYR A 386 -6.77 -32.69 -19.82
C TYR A 386 -7.08 -31.67 -20.93
N GLY A 387 -8.16 -31.90 -21.68
CA GLY A 387 -8.72 -30.96 -22.65
C GLY A 387 -7.92 -30.81 -23.91
N GLN A 388 -8.08 -29.71 -24.62
CA GLN A 388 -7.38 -29.36 -25.86
C GLN A 388 -6.58 -28.07 -25.68
N TRP A 389 -5.43 -27.94 -26.34
CA TRP A 389 -4.56 -26.77 -26.24
C TRP A 389 -5.19 -25.46 -26.78
N ASN A 390 -6.18 -25.55 -27.66
CA ASN A 390 -6.79 -24.38 -28.31
C ASN A 390 -8.02 -23.84 -27.56
N ASP A 391 -8.39 -24.41 -26.43
CA ASP A 391 -9.49 -23.95 -25.58
C ASP A 391 -9.22 -24.19 -24.11
N VAL A 392 -8.14 -23.60 -23.64
CA VAL A 392 -7.73 -23.70 -22.23
C VAL A 392 -8.50 -22.67 -21.41
N LEU A 393 -9.14 -23.12 -20.33
CA LEU A 393 -9.76 -22.25 -19.34
C LEU A 393 -9.59 -22.83 -17.92
N ASP A 394 -8.42 -22.61 -17.35
CA ASP A 394 -8.15 -22.98 -15.98
C ASP A 394 -8.68 -21.92 -15.03
N LYS A 395 -9.44 -22.35 -14.05
CA LYS A 395 -10.07 -21.43 -13.10
C LYS A 395 -9.94 -21.93 -11.67
N THR A 396 -9.31 -21.11 -10.84
CA THR A 396 -9.29 -21.33 -9.40
C THR A 396 -9.94 -20.17 -8.66
N ARG A 397 -10.58 -20.47 -7.53
CA ARG A 397 -11.27 -19.50 -6.68
C ARG A 397 -10.91 -19.73 -5.22
N SER A 398 -10.79 -18.67 -4.49
CA SER A 398 -10.64 -18.66 -3.04
C SER A 398 -11.66 -17.73 -2.40
N MET A 399 -12.21 -18.15 -1.27
CA MET A 399 -13.02 -17.31 -0.40
C MET A 399 -12.53 -17.49 1.02
N ALA A 400 -12.11 -16.44 1.67
CA ALA A 400 -11.67 -16.41 3.05
C ALA A 400 -12.59 -15.50 3.87
N VAL A 401 -13.01 -15.95 5.03
CA VAL A 401 -13.77 -15.17 6.01
C VAL A 401 -13.06 -15.29 7.35
N ARG A 402 -12.63 -14.16 7.89
CA ARG A 402 -11.91 -14.07 9.16
C ARG A 402 -12.70 -13.21 10.14
N ASN A 403 -12.91 -13.73 11.34
CA ASN A 403 -13.47 -13.01 12.48
C ASN A 403 -12.43 -12.96 13.60
N THR A 404 -12.10 -11.77 14.06
CA THR A 404 -11.20 -11.57 15.19
C THR A 404 -11.94 -10.82 16.29
N VAL A 405 -11.91 -11.36 17.50
CA VAL A 405 -12.43 -10.70 18.71
C VAL A 405 -11.27 -10.47 19.66
N GLY A 406 -11.17 -9.27 20.21
CA GLY A 406 -10.08 -8.92 21.12
C GLY A 406 -10.54 -8.02 22.25
N VAL A 407 -9.78 -8.08 23.33
CA VAL A 407 -9.88 -7.18 24.49
C VAL A 407 -8.53 -6.51 24.70
N ALA A 408 -8.52 -5.19 24.71
CA ALA A 408 -7.33 -4.39 24.89
C ALA A 408 -7.36 -3.57 26.17
N LEU A 409 -6.34 -3.70 26.99
CA LEU A 409 -6.02 -2.75 28.05
C LEU A 409 -5.17 -1.63 27.44
N ARG A 410 -5.66 -0.39 27.52
CA ARG A 410 -5.03 0.76 26.85
C ARG A 410 -3.88 1.32 27.68
N GLU A 411 -2.84 1.81 27.01
CA GLU A 411 -1.77 2.57 27.66
C GLU A 411 -2.24 3.98 28.07
N GLY A 412 -1.61 4.57 29.10
CA GLY A 412 -1.76 6.00 29.43
C GLY A 412 -3.00 6.36 30.25
N PHE A 413 -3.86 5.42 30.63
CA PHE A 413 -4.99 5.72 31.53
C PHE A 413 -4.55 6.01 32.96
N ASN A 414 -3.36 5.53 33.34
CA ASN A 414 -2.69 5.74 34.65
C ASN A 414 -1.19 5.91 34.42
N LYS A 415 -0.50 6.58 35.36
CA LYS A 415 0.98 6.77 35.35
C LYS A 415 1.76 5.45 35.30
N TRP A 416 1.20 4.36 35.80
CA TRP A 416 1.80 3.02 35.81
C TRP A 416 1.52 2.23 34.52
N ALA A 417 0.45 2.55 33.81
CA ALA A 417 0.04 1.89 32.57
C ALA A 417 0.83 2.44 31.37
N GLN A 418 2.13 2.16 31.33
CA GLN A 418 3.03 2.66 30.28
C GLN A 418 3.00 1.84 29.00
N MET A 419 2.27 0.72 28.97
CA MET A 419 2.10 -0.14 27.81
C MET A 419 0.64 -0.58 27.68
N GLY A 420 0.20 -0.83 26.48
CA GLY A 420 -1.07 -1.47 26.15
C GLY A 420 -0.86 -2.98 25.97
N ILE A 421 -1.86 -3.76 26.40
CA ILE A 421 -1.89 -5.22 26.23
C ILE A 421 -3.20 -5.57 25.54
N THR A 422 -3.13 -6.33 24.47
CA THR A 422 -4.31 -6.82 23.76
C THR A 422 -4.25 -8.34 23.67
N LEU A 423 -5.34 -8.99 24.03
CA LEU A 423 -5.54 -10.43 23.80
C LEU A 423 -6.62 -10.59 22.75
N PHE A 424 -6.44 -11.53 21.84
CA PHE A 424 -7.39 -11.78 20.75
C PHE A 424 -7.51 -13.26 20.40
N GLY A 425 -8.68 -13.61 19.85
CA GLY A 425 -8.93 -14.89 19.22
C GLY A 425 -9.43 -14.66 17.79
N THR A 426 -8.97 -15.48 16.86
CA THR A 426 -9.35 -15.41 15.45
C THR A 426 -9.88 -16.74 14.98
N HIS A 427 -11.01 -16.70 14.28
CA HIS A 427 -11.60 -17.81 13.54
C HIS A 427 -11.54 -17.47 12.05
N GLU A 428 -10.94 -18.34 11.25
CA GLU A 428 -10.78 -18.17 9.80
C GLU A 428 -11.27 -19.40 9.05
N VAL A 429 -12.17 -19.19 8.10
CA VAL A 429 -12.62 -20.20 7.16
C VAL A 429 -12.15 -19.86 5.77
N ARG A 430 -11.43 -20.76 5.12
CA ARG A 430 -10.95 -20.64 3.75
C ARG A 430 -11.55 -21.74 2.89
N ASN A 431 -12.08 -21.37 1.74
CA ASN A 431 -12.73 -22.27 0.80
C ASN A 431 -12.08 -22.09 -0.57
N TYR A 432 -11.46 -23.15 -1.07
CA TYR A 432 -10.81 -23.17 -2.36
C TYR A 432 -11.57 -24.05 -3.34
N ARG A 433 -11.60 -23.64 -4.60
CA ARG A 433 -12.18 -24.41 -5.69
C ARG A 433 -11.26 -24.32 -6.90
N MET A 434 -10.95 -25.49 -7.46
CA MET A 434 -10.13 -25.60 -8.66
C MET A 434 -10.67 -26.72 -9.57
N VAL A 435 -10.05 -26.86 -10.70
CA VAL A 435 -10.34 -27.92 -11.67
C VAL A 435 -10.04 -29.29 -11.03
N ASP A 436 -10.88 -30.28 -11.37
CA ASP A 436 -10.68 -31.68 -11.05
C ASP A 436 -10.95 -32.52 -12.31
N TRP A 437 -9.98 -33.31 -12.71
CA TRP A 437 -10.12 -34.18 -13.89
C TRP A 437 -10.63 -35.55 -13.48
N GLN A 438 -11.80 -35.93 -13.98
CA GLN A 438 -12.39 -37.24 -13.73
C GLN A 438 -12.11 -38.17 -14.88
N THR A 439 -11.02 -38.90 -14.79
CA THR A 439 -10.52 -39.82 -15.83
C THR A 439 -11.57 -40.87 -16.25
N GLU A 440 -12.39 -41.35 -15.31
CA GLU A 440 -13.44 -42.33 -15.58
C GLU A 440 -14.57 -41.82 -16.47
N ARG A 441 -14.81 -40.51 -16.45
CA ARG A 441 -15.92 -39.84 -17.18
C ARG A 441 -15.46 -38.99 -18.32
N ASP A 442 -14.15 -38.80 -18.48
CA ASP A 442 -13.55 -37.88 -19.44
C ASP A 442 -14.15 -36.45 -19.36
N THR A 443 -14.39 -35.99 -18.13
CA THR A 443 -15.05 -34.71 -17.87
C THR A 443 -14.28 -33.88 -16.87
N VAL A 444 -14.33 -32.55 -17.04
CA VAL A 444 -13.76 -31.57 -16.11
C VAL A 444 -14.76 -31.28 -14.99
N GLY A 445 -14.41 -31.71 -13.78
CA GLY A 445 -15.15 -31.41 -12.55
C GLY A 445 -14.56 -30.24 -11.79
N GLN A 446 -15.05 -30.04 -10.55
CA GLN A 446 -14.50 -29.06 -9.60
C GLN A 446 -14.20 -29.76 -8.28
N ARG A 447 -12.95 -29.61 -7.81
CA ARG A 447 -12.55 -30.01 -6.47
C ARG A 447 -12.65 -28.85 -5.49
N LYS A 448 -13.17 -29.14 -4.30
CA LYS A 448 -13.35 -28.17 -3.24
C LYS A 448 -12.51 -28.58 -2.03
N TYR A 449 -11.77 -27.61 -1.48
CA TYR A 449 -11.05 -27.75 -0.23
C TYR A 449 -11.60 -26.72 0.76
N VAL A 450 -11.71 -27.10 2.02
CA VAL A 450 -12.16 -26.23 3.10
C VAL A 450 -11.18 -26.34 4.25
N GLU A 451 -10.59 -25.23 4.62
CA GLU A 451 -9.72 -25.10 5.79
C GLU A 451 -10.44 -24.24 6.83
N ASN A 452 -10.40 -24.67 8.07
CA ASN A 452 -11.08 -24.01 9.18
C ASN A 452 -10.11 -23.91 10.36
N ASP A 453 -9.58 -22.71 10.61
CA ASP A 453 -8.52 -22.47 11.56
C ASP A 453 -9.00 -21.60 12.72
N ILE A 454 -8.52 -21.92 13.92
CA ILE A 454 -8.70 -21.10 15.12
C ILE A 454 -7.32 -20.78 15.69
N SER A 455 -7.06 -19.51 15.90
CA SER A 455 -5.84 -19.02 16.53
C SER A 455 -6.15 -18.12 17.73
N VAL A 456 -5.18 -18.04 18.62
CA VAL A 456 -5.17 -17.09 19.75
C VAL A 456 -3.86 -16.33 19.75
N GLY A 457 -3.90 -15.10 20.23
CA GLY A 457 -2.70 -14.28 20.26
C GLY A 457 -2.80 -13.11 21.21
N GLY A 458 -1.68 -12.43 21.33
CA GLY A 458 -1.56 -11.24 22.15
C GLY A 458 -0.63 -10.20 21.52
N GLU A 459 -0.86 -8.96 21.87
CA GLU A 459 -0.04 -7.82 21.47
C GLU A 459 0.33 -7.02 22.70
N ILE A 460 1.60 -6.61 22.78
CA ILE A 460 2.11 -5.66 23.76
C ILE A 460 2.66 -4.48 22.98
N ALA A 461 2.10 -3.29 23.21
CA ALA A 461 2.50 -2.09 22.48
C ALA A 461 2.69 -0.89 23.40
N ARG A 462 3.69 -0.08 23.08
CA ARG A 462 3.88 1.26 23.65
C ARG A 462 3.96 2.26 22.52
N THR A 463 2.94 3.09 22.40
CA THR A 463 2.83 4.11 21.35
C THR A 463 3.02 5.53 21.88
N GLN A 464 2.96 5.70 23.22
CA GLN A 464 3.15 6.99 23.89
C GLN A 464 4.58 7.13 24.40
N GLY A 465 5.09 8.35 24.35
CA GLY A 465 6.46 8.67 24.78
C GLY A 465 7.24 9.40 23.70
N LYS A 466 8.49 9.79 24.01
CA LYS A 466 9.32 10.58 23.08
C LYS A 466 10.53 9.80 22.58
N LEU A 467 10.92 8.75 23.27
CA LEU A 467 12.20 8.07 23.04
C LEU A 467 12.04 6.70 22.40
N ILE A 468 11.14 5.89 22.92
CA ILE A 468 10.97 4.51 22.51
C ILE A 468 9.49 4.17 22.28
N HIS A 469 9.21 3.62 21.12
CA HIS A 469 7.94 2.98 20.78
C HIS A 469 8.23 1.54 20.43
N TYR A 470 7.37 0.63 20.81
CA TYR A 470 7.48 -0.77 20.43
C TYR A 470 6.12 -1.43 20.29
N ASN A 471 6.10 -2.44 19.46
CA ASN A 471 4.96 -3.34 19.28
C ASN A 471 5.50 -4.75 19.13
N VAL A 472 5.04 -5.66 19.98
CA VAL A 472 5.35 -7.09 19.89
C VAL A 472 4.04 -7.84 19.89
N ASN A 473 3.82 -8.63 18.86
CA ASN A 473 2.64 -9.49 18.74
C ASN A 473 3.04 -10.95 18.56
N GLY A 474 2.24 -11.84 19.13
CA GLY A 474 2.39 -13.27 19.03
C GLY A 474 1.05 -13.92 18.73
N GLU A 475 1.05 -14.96 17.91
CA GLU A 475 -0.13 -15.74 17.54
C GLU A 475 0.24 -17.21 17.39
N ILE A 476 -0.65 -18.08 17.83
CA ILE A 476 -0.53 -19.53 17.67
C ILE A 476 -1.86 -20.10 17.15
N TRP A 477 -1.75 -20.99 16.17
CA TRP A 477 -2.90 -21.70 15.61
C TRP A 477 -3.12 -23.01 16.37
N LEU A 478 -4.30 -23.14 16.94
CA LEU A 478 -4.63 -24.26 17.84
C LEU A 478 -5.38 -25.37 17.11
N VAL A 479 -6.20 -25.00 16.14
CA VAL A 479 -7.10 -25.94 15.43
C VAL A 479 -7.02 -25.66 13.94
N GLY A 480 -7.21 -26.71 13.13
CA GLY A 480 -7.31 -26.65 11.68
C GLY A 480 -6.04 -27.11 10.96
N GLU A 481 -5.94 -26.77 9.68
CA GLU A 481 -4.81 -27.16 8.83
C GLU A 481 -3.50 -26.51 9.29
N ARG A 482 -3.58 -25.34 9.88
CA ARG A 482 -2.46 -24.57 10.43
C ARG A 482 -2.18 -24.89 11.91
N SER A 483 -2.82 -25.91 12.49
CA SER A 483 -2.60 -26.28 13.89
C SER A 483 -1.13 -26.55 14.17
N GLY A 484 -0.54 -25.84 15.17
CA GLY A 484 0.90 -25.87 15.47
C GLY A 484 1.74 -24.83 14.74
N ASP A 485 1.15 -24.03 13.83
CA ASP A 485 1.80 -22.81 13.34
C ASP A 485 1.90 -21.78 14.46
N PHE A 486 2.97 -20.98 14.46
CA PHE A 486 3.10 -19.82 15.32
C PHE A 486 3.85 -18.69 14.63
N ALA A 487 3.55 -17.47 15.06
CA ALA A 487 4.25 -16.28 14.59
C ALA A 487 4.48 -15.33 15.78
N VAL A 488 5.70 -14.82 15.90
CA VAL A 488 6.06 -13.73 16.81
C VAL A 488 6.70 -12.64 15.96
N ASP A 489 6.21 -11.42 16.07
CA ASP A 489 6.66 -10.28 15.30
C ASP A 489 6.85 -9.09 16.24
N GLY A 490 7.98 -8.41 16.14
CA GLY A 490 8.33 -7.29 17.02
C GLY A 490 8.96 -6.14 16.25
N ASN A 491 8.51 -4.94 16.54
CA ASN A 491 9.07 -3.70 16.01
C ASN A 491 9.42 -2.74 17.15
N ILE A 492 10.59 -2.13 17.08
CA ILE A 492 11.08 -1.14 18.05
C ILE A 492 11.55 0.10 17.31
N ASP A 493 10.99 1.25 17.65
CA ASP A 493 11.36 2.56 17.13
C ASP A 493 12.02 3.39 18.23
N LEU A 494 13.24 3.84 17.97
CA LEU A 494 14.02 4.70 18.86
C LEU A 494 14.28 6.04 18.18
N GLY A 495 13.82 7.12 18.78
CA GLY A 495 14.07 8.48 18.31
C GLY A 495 14.96 9.27 19.27
N VAL A 496 16.23 9.48 18.92
CA VAL A 496 17.18 10.23 19.75
C VAL A 496 17.47 11.59 19.13
N ARG A 497 17.23 12.67 19.87
CA ARG A 497 17.64 14.01 19.45
C ARG A 497 19.12 14.21 19.68
N MET A 498 19.87 14.47 18.61
CA MET A 498 21.30 14.78 18.64
C MET A 498 21.49 16.30 18.47
N GLY A 499 21.35 17.06 19.59
CA GLY A 499 21.45 18.52 19.56
C GLY A 499 20.16 19.23 19.13
N ARG A 500 20.26 20.54 18.74
CA ARG A 500 19.08 21.38 18.45
C ARG A 500 18.40 21.12 17.11
N LYS A 501 19.11 20.56 16.14
CA LYS A 501 18.64 20.45 14.74
C LYS A 501 18.82 19.04 14.13
N ASP A 502 19.28 18.06 14.91
CA ASP A 502 19.55 16.73 14.39
C ASP A 502 18.80 15.66 15.19
N SER A 503 18.43 14.60 14.50
CA SER A 503 17.77 13.42 15.08
C SER A 503 18.33 12.15 14.46
N LEU A 504 18.57 11.18 15.31
CA LEU A 504 18.86 9.80 14.95
C LEU A 504 17.59 9.00 15.14
N ALA A 505 17.10 8.36 14.11
CA ALA A 505 16.03 7.39 14.21
C ALA A 505 16.61 6.00 13.94
N VAL A 506 16.33 5.09 14.85
CA VAL A 506 16.68 3.67 14.73
C VAL A 506 15.39 2.88 14.79
N ASN A 507 15.18 2.03 13.82
CA ASN A 507 14.10 1.06 13.82
C ASN A 507 14.71 -0.35 13.80
N VAL A 508 14.20 -1.25 14.61
CA VAL A 508 14.56 -2.67 14.60
C VAL A 508 13.28 -3.47 14.47
N HIS A 509 13.23 -4.30 13.45
CA HIS A 509 12.13 -5.23 13.19
C HIS A 509 12.66 -6.66 13.22
N ALA A 510 11.99 -7.55 13.94
CA ALA A 510 12.36 -8.96 13.99
C ALA A 510 11.12 -9.85 14.05
N TYR A 511 11.19 -11.00 13.39
CA TYR A 511 10.14 -12.01 13.54
C TYR A 511 10.68 -13.43 13.52
N VAL A 512 9.90 -14.30 14.13
CA VAL A 512 10.02 -15.76 13.99
C VAL A 512 8.65 -16.30 13.59
N LYS A 513 8.58 -17.03 12.49
CA LYS A 513 7.34 -17.62 11.95
C LYS A 513 7.59 -19.07 11.60
N HIS A 514 6.82 -19.95 12.23
CA HIS A 514 6.72 -21.36 11.84
C HIS A 514 5.36 -21.53 11.18
N GLN A 515 5.36 -21.83 9.89
CA GLN A 515 4.14 -21.73 9.09
C GLN A 515 3.99 -22.87 8.07
N THR A 516 2.78 -23.33 7.91
CA THR A 516 2.39 -24.23 6.81
C THR A 516 2.54 -23.47 5.48
N PRO A 517 3.17 -24.03 4.44
CA PRO A 517 3.24 -23.41 3.12
C PRO A 517 1.86 -23.06 2.56
N ASP A 518 1.79 -21.99 1.78
CA ASP A 518 0.55 -21.50 1.19
C ASP A 518 -0.20 -22.60 0.43
N PHE A 519 -1.54 -22.52 0.43
CA PHE A 519 -2.41 -23.54 -0.16
C PHE A 519 -1.99 -23.92 -1.58
N TYR A 520 -1.67 -22.96 -2.43
CA TYR A 520 -1.33 -23.21 -3.83
C TYR A 520 0.07 -23.78 -4.07
N PHE A 521 0.94 -23.83 -3.10
CA PHE A 521 2.13 -24.69 -3.13
C PHE A 521 1.80 -26.15 -2.81
N ARG A 522 0.77 -26.37 -1.99
CA ARG A 522 0.34 -27.73 -1.63
C ARG A 522 -0.59 -28.33 -2.68
N HIS A 523 -1.52 -27.56 -3.22
CA HIS A 523 -2.54 -28.02 -4.15
C HIS A 523 -2.73 -27.04 -5.31
N TYR A 524 -2.59 -27.49 -6.53
CA TYR A 524 -2.94 -26.74 -7.73
C TYR A 524 -3.22 -27.66 -8.90
N HIS A 525 -4.33 -27.41 -9.61
CA HIS A 525 -4.78 -28.19 -10.75
C HIS A 525 -5.10 -27.27 -11.92
N SER A 526 -4.39 -27.48 -13.03
CA SER A 526 -4.59 -26.82 -14.30
C SER A 526 -4.23 -27.76 -15.46
N GLN A 527 -4.53 -27.36 -16.67
CA GLN A 527 -4.23 -28.19 -17.84
C GLN A 527 -2.73 -28.49 -18.00
N SER A 528 -1.85 -27.54 -17.69
CA SER A 528 -0.41 -27.67 -17.90
C SER A 528 0.40 -27.83 -16.60
N ALA A 529 -0.23 -27.69 -15.43
CA ALA A 529 0.43 -27.79 -14.13
C ALA A 529 -0.50 -28.46 -13.11
N TRP A 530 -0.03 -29.54 -12.49
CA TRP A 530 -0.84 -30.33 -11.55
C TRP A 530 0.02 -30.88 -10.43
N TRP A 531 -0.36 -30.57 -9.17
CA TRP A 531 0.26 -31.14 -8.00
C TRP A 531 -0.63 -31.17 -6.78
N ASP A 532 -0.42 -32.20 -5.95
CA ASP A 532 -0.90 -32.32 -4.59
C ASP A 532 0.33 -32.75 -3.73
N ASN A 533 0.99 -31.75 -3.13
CA ASN A 533 2.25 -31.91 -2.41
C ASN A 533 2.04 -32.04 -0.91
N SER A 534 2.82 -32.93 -0.28
CA SER A 534 3.05 -32.90 1.16
C SER A 534 4.34 -32.15 1.42
N LEU A 535 4.25 -30.92 1.95
CA LEU A 535 5.37 -30.04 2.19
C LEU A 535 5.62 -29.89 3.69
N ASP A 536 6.89 -29.80 4.06
CA ASP A 536 7.26 -29.47 5.42
C ASP A 536 6.98 -28.00 5.73
N ARG A 537 6.75 -27.70 7.01
CA ARG A 537 6.54 -26.33 7.47
C ARG A 537 7.82 -25.51 7.34
N GLU A 538 7.65 -24.27 6.91
CA GLU A 538 8.74 -23.30 6.85
C GLU A 538 8.99 -22.68 8.23
N LEU A 539 10.26 -22.61 8.65
CA LEU A 539 10.67 -21.80 9.78
C LEU A 539 11.45 -20.59 9.27
N ARG A 540 10.88 -19.40 9.44
CA ARG A 540 11.47 -18.14 9.02
C ARG A 540 11.88 -17.32 10.24
N THR A 541 13.12 -16.86 10.26
CA THR A 541 13.63 -15.96 11.28
C THR A 541 14.29 -14.77 10.59
N ARG A 542 13.78 -13.56 10.84
CA ARG A 542 14.31 -12.34 10.25
C ARG A 542 14.63 -11.33 11.34
N ILE A 543 15.71 -10.60 11.14
CA ILE A 543 16.05 -9.40 11.89
C ILE A 543 16.50 -8.31 10.92
N GLU A 544 15.92 -7.14 11.05
CA GLU A 544 16.23 -5.96 10.24
C GLU A 544 16.48 -4.76 11.16
N GLY A 545 17.52 -3.99 10.84
CA GLY A 545 17.81 -2.74 11.51
C GLY A 545 17.86 -1.61 10.50
N SER A 546 17.20 -0.49 10.75
CA SER A 546 17.33 0.73 9.99
C SER A 546 17.86 1.88 10.85
N LEU A 547 18.83 2.60 10.31
CA LEU A 547 19.43 3.77 10.93
C LEU A 547 19.23 4.96 9.99
N ARG A 548 18.61 6.04 10.49
CA ARG A 548 18.39 7.27 9.74
C ARG A 548 19.04 8.47 10.43
N LEU A 549 19.99 9.08 9.73
CA LEU A 549 20.66 10.32 10.11
C LEU A 549 20.03 11.49 9.34
N CYS A 550 19.06 12.17 9.95
CA CYS A 550 18.24 13.17 9.26
C CYS A 550 19.04 14.34 8.69
N LYS A 551 20.07 14.81 9.40
CA LYS A 551 20.93 15.93 8.98
C LYS A 551 21.73 15.62 7.72
N PHE A 552 22.23 14.41 7.60
CA PHE A 552 23.10 14.00 6.50
C PHE A 552 22.32 13.40 5.34
N GLY A 553 21.00 13.17 5.48
CA GLY A 553 20.18 12.47 4.48
C GLY A 553 20.61 11.01 4.28
N THR A 554 21.27 10.42 5.28
CA THR A 554 21.77 9.04 5.22
C THR A 554 20.78 8.07 5.86
N ARG A 555 20.51 6.99 5.16
CA ARG A 555 19.73 5.86 5.68
C ARG A 555 20.50 4.57 5.40
N VAL A 556 20.69 3.77 6.44
CA VAL A 556 21.32 2.44 6.36
C VAL A 556 20.30 1.42 6.83
N ASN A 557 20.01 0.43 6.00
CA ASN A 557 19.19 -0.73 6.37
C ASN A 557 20.05 -1.98 6.28
N VAL A 558 20.02 -2.81 7.30
CA VAL A 558 20.72 -4.10 7.32
C VAL A 558 19.73 -5.17 7.76
N GLY A 559 19.64 -6.23 7.00
CA GLY A 559 18.74 -7.35 7.28
C GLY A 559 19.42 -8.70 7.12
N PHE A 560 19.00 -9.63 7.95
CA PHE A 560 19.36 -11.03 7.86
C PHE A 560 18.09 -11.88 8.00
N GLU A 561 17.91 -12.83 7.11
CA GLU A 561 16.83 -13.82 7.20
C GLU A 561 17.37 -15.23 7.01
N ASN A 562 16.88 -16.15 7.83
CA ASN A 562 17.09 -17.57 7.70
C ASN A 562 15.73 -18.24 7.46
N VAL A 563 15.63 -19.04 6.39
CA VAL A 563 14.43 -19.80 6.03
C VAL A 563 14.77 -21.26 5.93
N ALA A 564 14.29 -22.08 6.87
CA ALA A 564 14.35 -23.53 6.75
C ALA A 564 13.16 -24.03 5.94
N ASN A 565 13.38 -25.05 5.11
CA ASN A 565 12.39 -25.64 4.21
C ASN A 565 11.78 -24.60 3.24
N TYR A 566 12.62 -23.74 2.65
CA TYR A 566 12.18 -22.69 1.75
C TYR A 566 11.44 -23.26 0.55
N THR A 567 10.19 -22.82 0.34
CA THR A 567 9.31 -23.29 -0.73
C THR A 567 9.26 -22.26 -1.87
N TYR A 568 9.45 -22.72 -3.10
CA TYR A 568 9.50 -21.85 -4.30
C TYR A 568 9.03 -22.59 -5.55
N PHE A 569 8.77 -21.84 -6.63
CA PHE A 569 8.50 -22.42 -7.94
C PHE A 569 9.78 -22.60 -8.72
N GLY A 570 9.96 -23.79 -9.31
CA GLY A 570 11.03 -24.11 -10.25
C GLY A 570 10.48 -24.28 -11.66
N MET A 571 11.18 -23.71 -12.65
CA MET A 571 10.89 -23.84 -14.07
C MET A 571 11.84 -24.85 -14.70
N GLN A 572 11.28 -25.92 -15.23
CA GLN A 572 12.02 -26.90 -16.03
C GLN A 572 11.79 -26.65 -17.51
N ASN A 573 12.88 -26.47 -18.25
CA ASN A 573 12.87 -26.31 -19.68
C ASN A 573 13.37 -27.60 -20.34
N THR A 574 12.55 -28.31 -21.10
CA THR A 574 12.87 -29.55 -21.80
C THR A 574 13.08 -29.24 -23.27
N LEU A 575 14.23 -29.69 -23.82
CA LEU A 575 14.56 -29.47 -25.21
C LEU A 575 13.57 -30.24 -26.12
N LYS A 576 12.95 -29.55 -27.07
CA LYS A 576 11.96 -30.13 -28.01
C LYS A 576 12.61 -31.07 -29.01
N ASP A 577 13.83 -30.76 -29.43
CA ASP A 577 14.60 -31.49 -30.43
C ASP A 577 15.97 -31.82 -29.87
N SER A 578 16.26 -33.13 -29.70
CA SER A 578 17.52 -33.62 -29.16
C SER A 578 18.75 -33.24 -30.01
N THR A 579 18.57 -32.85 -31.27
CA THR A 579 19.68 -32.39 -32.13
C THR A 579 20.16 -30.99 -31.78
N LYS A 580 19.35 -30.22 -31.02
CA LYS A 580 19.61 -28.84 -30.61
C LYS A 580 20.23 -28.73 -29.20
N VAL A 581 20.94 -29.73 -28.75
CA VAL A 581 21.64 -29.73 -27.46
C VAL A 581 22.54 -28.50 -27.35
N GLY A 582 22.35 -27.71 -26.26
CA GLY A 582 23.09 -26.47 -26.02
C GLY A 582 22.46 -25.22 -26.67
N SER A 583 21.28 -25.32 -27.27
CA SER A 583 20.55 -24.17 -27.74
C SER A 583 20.29 -23.18 -26.59
N ILE A 584 20.46 -21.88 -26.88
CA ILE A 584 20.11 -20.78 -25.98
C ILE A 584 18.81 -20.09 -26.42
N ILE A 585 18.17 -20.63 -27.48
CA ILE A 585 16.91 -20.09 -28.05
C ILE A 585 15.73 -20.57 -27.19
N PRO A 586 14.96 -19.65 -26.56
CA PRO A 586 13.82 -20.03 -25.70
C PRO A 586 12.75 -20.85 -26.45
N GLY A 587 12.54 -20.57 -27.72
CA GLY A 587 11.58 -21.27 -28.58
C GLY A 587 11.90 -22.76 -28.78
N ASP A 588 13.13 -23.20 -28.54
CA ASP A 588 13.54 -24.60 -28.67
C ASP A 588 13.15 -25.46 -27.47
N TYR A 589 12.60 -24.88 -26.43
CA TYR A 589 12.27 -25.59 -25.20
C TYR A 589 10.75 -25.58 -24.93
N SER A 590 10.24 -26.69 -24.44
CA SER A 590 8.97 -26.79 -23.73
C SER A 590 9.17 -26.55 -22.24
N ARG A 591 8.12 -26.06 -21.56
CA ARG A 591 8.18 -25.55 -20.21
C ARG A 591 7.29 -26.32 -19.26
N ALA A 592 7.78 -26.61 -18.05
CA ALA A 592 7.02 -27.11 -16.95
C ALA A 592 7.37 -26.35 -15.68
N VAL A 593 6.35 -26.01 -14.89
CA VAL A 593 6.51 -25.43 -13.57
C VAL A 593 6.20 -26.46 -12.50
N ALA A 594 6.98 -26.50 -11.45
CA ALA A 594 6.75 -27.37 -10.29
C ALA A 594 7.11 -26.64 -9.00
N VAL A 595 6.50 -27.09 -7.91
CA VAL A 595 6.86 -26.63 -6.56
C VAL A 595 8.13 -27.35 -6.12
N ARG A 596 9.04 -26.60 -5.52
CA ARG A 596 10.27 -27.07 -4.91
C ARG A 596 10.33 -26.64 -3.46
N GLN A 597 10.98 -27.46 -2.64
CA GLN A 597 11.28 -27.14 -1.25
C GLN A 597 12.70 -27.55 -0.93
N THR A 598 13.45 -26.68 -0.26
CA THR A 598 14.82 -27.01 0.16
C THR A 598 14.80 -27.95 1.36
N SER A 599 15.73 -28.88 1.43
CA SER A 599 15.91 -29.77 2.59
C SER A 599 16.70 -29.13 3.74
N GLY A 600 17.17 -27.91 3.56
CA GLY A 600 17.98 -27.15 4.53
C GLY A 600 17.56 -25.71 4.65
N SER A 601 18.40 -24.93 5.32
CA SER A 601 18.17 -23.50 5.54
C SER A 601 18.80 -22.65 4.44
N VAL A 602 18.03 -21.73 3.88
CA VAL A 602 18.50 -20.66 3.01
C VAL A 602 18.68 -19.40 3.83
N GLN A 603 19.88 -18.84 3.81
CA GLN A 603 20.23 -17.63 4.54
C GLN A 603 20.42 -16.48 3.56
N VAL A 604 19.88 -15.31 3.90
CA VAL A 604 20.03 -14.09 3.11
C VAL A 604 20.53 -12.96 4.00
N PHE A 605 21.61 -12.34 3.56
CA PHE A 605 22.08 -11.06 4.10
C PHE A 605 21.80 -9.96 3.10
N SER A 606 21.35 -8.81 3.58
CA SER A 606 21.13 -7.61 2.77
C SER A 606 21.54 -6.35 3.51
N ALA A 607 22.25 -5.45 2.84
CA ALA A 607 22.61 -4.14 3.35
C ALA A 607 22.33 -3.07 2.31
N THR A 608 21.51 -2.09 2.65
CA THR A 608 21.13 -0.96 1.79
C THR A 608 21.66 0.33 2.38
N LEU A 609 22.40 1.10 1.57
CA LEU A 609 22.80 2.47 1.87
C LEU A 609 22.05 3.42 0.94
N ALA A 610 21.23 4.28 1.51
CA ALA A 610 20.62 5.39 0.79
C ALA A 610 21.18 6.72 1.29
N GLN A 611 21.54 7.60 0.34
CA GLN A 611 22.19 8.88 0.60
C GLN A 611 21.56 9.97 -0.25
N ASP A 612 21.09 11.04 0.41
CA ASP A 612 20.53 12.24 -0.22
C ASP A 612 21.48 13.41 0.00
N LEU A 613 22.20 13.82 -1.04
CA LEU A 613 23.13 14.95 -1.02
C LEU A 613 22.50 16.19 -1.64
N LYS A 614 22.80 17.35 -1.05
CA LYS A 614 22.26 18.65 -1.48
C LYS A 614 23.38 19.67 -1.62
N PHE A 615 23.61 20.14 -2.84
CA PHE A 615 24.64 21.15 -3.18
C PHE A 615 23.95 22.36 -3.81
N GLY A 616 23.30 23.20 -2.98
CA GLY A 616 22.48 24.31 -3.47
C GLY A 616 21.28 23.80 -4.27
N PRO A 617 21.14 24.15 -5.57
CA PRO A 617 20.06 23.66 -6.42
C PRO A 617 20.27 22.24 -6.94
N VAL A 618 21.49 21.70 -6.86
CA VAL A 618 21.83 20.34 -7.30
C VAL A 618 21.55 19.37 -6.17
N HIS A 619 20.83 18.30 -6.47
CA HIS A 619 20.53 17.20 -5.57
C HIS A 619 21.03 15.91 -6.17
N TRP A 620 21.49 15.02 -5.34
CA TRP A 620 21.93 13.69 -5.73
C TRP A 620 21.43 12.66 -4.71
N ASP A 621 20.44 11.87 -5.11
CA ASP A 621 19.87 10.78 -4.33
C ASP A 621 20.42 9.47 -4.87
N SER A 622 20.98 8.63 -4.01
CA SER A 622 21.52 7.33 -4.38
C SER A 622 21.09 6.27 -3.40
N GLU A 623 20.79 5.07 -3.90
CA GLU A 623 20.49 3.90 -3.11
C GLU A 623 21.25 2.70 -3.69
N VAL A 624 22.07 2.06 -2.86
CA VAL A 624 22.84 0.87 -3.20
C VAL A 624 22.46 -0.23 -2.24
N THR A 625 22.07 -1.37 -2.77
CA THR A 625 21.81 -2.57 -1.98
C THR A 625 22.80 -3.66 -2.35
N TYR A 626 23.54 -4.15 -1.37
CA TYR A 626 24.33 -5.37 -1.46
C TYR A 626 23.58 -6.50 -0.76
N GLN A 627 23.50 -7.66 -1.40
CA GLN A 627 22.84 -8.83 -0.82
C GLN A 627 23.51 -10.13 -1.25
N LYS A 628 23.33 -11.16 -0.44
CA LYS A 628 23.88 -12.48 -0.72
C LYS A 628 22.95 -13.56 -0.18
N SER A 629 22.64 -14.53 -1.03
CA SER A 629 21.96 -15.78 -0.66
C SER A 629 23.00 -16.89 -0.46
N SER A 630 22.80 -17.74 0.55
CA SER A 630 23.60 -18.94 0.78
C SER A 630 23.32 -20.02 -0.29
N ASP A 631 22.12 -20.03 -0.87
CA ASP A 631 21.74 -20.93 -1.95
C ASP A 631 21.31 -20.11 -3.18
N LYS A 632 22.23 -19.97 -4.13
CA LYS A 632 21.99 -19.25 -5.39
C LYS A 632 21.17 -20.05 -6.41
N VAL A 633 20.88 -21.32 -6.13
CA VAL A 633 20.02 -22.16 -6.97
C VAL A 633 18.56 -22.00 -6.55
N ALA A 634 18.26 -22.20 -5.29
CA ALA A 634 16.90 -22.05 -4.76
C ALA A 634 16.44 -20.57 -4.67
N LEU A 635 17.37 -19.67 -4.40
CA LEU A 635 17.09 -18.23 -4.26
C LEU A 635 18.16 -17.40 -4.96
N PRO A 636 18.09 -17.27 -6.30
CA PRO A 636 19.00 -16.42 -7.06
C PRO A 636 18.69 -14.94 -6.84
N LEU A 637 19.70 -14.17 -6.46
CA LEU A 637 19.63 -12.72 -6.23
C LEU A 637 20.81 -12.03 -6.92
N PRO A 638 20.63 -10.80 -7.45
CA PRO A 638 21.78 -10.00 -7.87
C PRO A 638 22.58 -9.55 -6.64
N ASP A 639 23.91 -9.64 -6.72
CA ASP A 639 24.77 -9.27 -5.58
C ASP A 639 24.67 -7.77 -5.26
N VAL A 640 24.49 -6.89 -6.28
CA VAL A 640 24.35 -5.43 -6.11
C VAL A 640 23.20 -4.91 -6.97
N THR A 641 22.39 -4.04 -6.38
CA THR A 641 21.45 -3.18 -7.09
C THR A 641 21.76 -1.71 -6.79
N LEU A 642 21.64 -0.86 -7.80
CA LEU A 642 21.95 0.58 -7.72
C LEU A 642 20.82 1.38 -8.34
N TYR A 643 20.35 2.37 -7.61
CA TYR A 643 19.56 3.50 -8.10
C TYR A 643 20.31 4.79 -7.80
N THR A 644 20.45 5.67 -8.77
CA THR A 644 20.99 7.00 -8.56
C THR A 644 20.24 8.02 -9.39
N ASN A 645 19.94 9.17 -8.80
CA ASN A 645 19.16 10.24 -9.39
C ASN A 645 19.84 11.58 -9.13
N VAL A 646 20.26 12.24 -10.20
CA VAL A 646 20.87 13.57 -10.13
C VAL A 646 19.89 14.58 -10.74
N TYR A 647 19.56 15.62 -9.99
CA TYR A 647 18.59 16.60 -10.44
C TYR A 647 18.85 18.01 -9.91
N LEU A 648 18.33 18.97 -10.66
CA LEU A 648 18.26 20.38 -10.29
C LEU A 648 16.87 20.67 -9.73
N LEU A 649 16.80 21.28 -8.55
CA LEU A 649 15.57 21.71 -7.92
C LEU A 649 15.59 23.23 -7.74
N PHE A 650 14.71 23.94 -8.44
CA PHE A 650 14.64 25.40 -8.37
C PHE A 650 13.20 25.91 -8.52
N ARG A 651 13.02 27.21 -8.29
CA ARG A 651 11.74 27.90 -8.52
C ARG A 651 11.88 28.92 -9.65
N LEU A 652 11.05 28.75 -10.69
CA LEU A 652 10.93 29.70 -11.78
C LEU A 652 9.83 30.72 -11.42
N ALA A 653 10.14 32.01 -11.62
CA ALA A 653 9.24 33.12 -11.31
C ALA A 653 8.63 33.07 -9.89
N LYS A 654 9.35 32.50 -8.91
CA LYS A 654 8.96 32.31 -7.49
C LYS A 654 7.74 31.40 -7.26
N VAL A 655 7.06 30.95 -8.31
CA VAL A 655 5.79 30.18 -8.24
C VAL A 655 5.96 28.74 -8.69
N LEU A 656 6.54 28.52 -9.87
CA LEU A 656 6.70 27.20 -10.46
C LEU A 656 7.92 26.48 -9.86
N ARG A 657 7.68 25.39 -9.14
CA ARG A 657 8.77 24.49 -8.73
C ARG A 657 9.11 23.56 -9.89
N VAL A 658 10.39 23.48 -10.20
CA VAL A 658 10.93 22.69 -11.30
C VAL A 658 11.96 21.73 -10.77
N GLN A 659 11.83 20.44 -11.12
CA GLN A 659 12.84 19.42 -10.93
C GLN A 659 13.24 18.89 -12.32
N LEU A 660 14.49 19.13 -12.72
CA LEU A 660 15.07 18.60 -13.97
C LEU A 660 16.14 17.58 -13.59
N GLY A 661 16.05 16.38 -14.10
CA GLY A 661 17.01 15.37 -13.70
C GLY A 661 17.08 14.16 -14.60
N GLY A 662 17.96 13.25 -14.21
CA GLY A 662 18.08 11.93 -14.78
C GLY A 662 18.37 10.90 -13.72
N ASP A 663 17.77 9.74 -13.87
CA ASP A 663 18.02 8.58 -13.02
C ASP A 663 18.69 7.44 -13.80
N LEU A 664 19.48 6.67 -13.08
CA LEU A 664 20.12 5.47 -13.55
C LEU A 664 19.75 4.31 -12.63
N ARG A 665 19.38 3.18 -13.23
CA ARG A 665 19.05 1.94 -12.58
C ARG A 665 19.97 0.84 -13.08
N TYR A 666 20.56 0.09 -12.16
CA TYR A 666 21.53 -0.94 -12.50
C TYR A 666 21.42 -2.11 -11.51
N PHE A 667 21.67 -3.31 -11.99
CA PHE A 667 21.84 -4.50 -11.17
C PHE A 667 22.87 -5.45 -11.78
N THR A 668 23.61 -6.16 -10.93
CA THR A 668 24.61 -7.14 -11.34
C THR A 668 23.97 -8.35 -11.98
N SER A 669 24.68 -8.98 -12.91
CA SER A 669 24.19 -10.15 -13.64
C SER A 669 23.96 -11.35 -12.72
N TYR A 670 22.81 -12.00 -12.89
CA TYR A 670 22.43 -13.21 -12.15
C TYR A 670 21.44 -14.07 -12.96
N TYR A 671 21.22 -15.31 -12.52
CA TYR A 671 20.18 -16.17 -13.09
C TYR A 671 18.83 -15.80 -12.51
N ALA A 672 18.19 -14.78 -13.07
CA ALA A 672 16.91 -14.31 -12.59
C ALA A 672 15.83 -15.38 -12.73
N PRO A 673 14.81 -15.38 -11.86
CA PRO A 673 13.63 -16.21 -12.05
C PRO A 673 12.97 -15.93 -13.41
N ASP A 674 12.63 -17.00 -14.13
CA ASP A 674 11.79 -16.93 -15.34
C ASP A 674 10.33 -16.77 -14.95
N TYR A 675 9.44 -16.52 -15.90
CA TYR A 675 8.04 -16.33 -15.63
C TYR A 675 7.18 -17.46 -16.19
N SER A 676 6.42 -18.12 -15.34
CA SER A 676 5.45 -19.14 -15.72
C SER A 676 4.09 -18.51 -16.04
N THR A 677 3.72 -18.54 -17.31
CA THR A 677 2.45 -17.97 -17.79
C THR A 677 1.23 -18.71 -17.25
N SER A 678 1.28 -20.04 -17.13
CA SER A 678 0.16 -20.87 -16.65
C SER A 678 -0.16 -20.68 -15.17
N VAL A 679 0.85 -20.34 -14.35
CA VAL A 679 0.67 -20.10 -12.91
C VAL A 679 0.68 -18.61 -12.58
N GLY A 680 1.13 -17.76 -13.51
CA GLY A 680 1.22 -16.32 -13.30
C GLY A 680 2.26 -15.93 -12.24
N GLN A 681 3.35 -16.69 -12.11
CA GLN A 681 4.37 -16.51 -11.07
C GLN A 681 5.79 -16.55 -11.65
N PHE A 682 6.70 -15.85 -10.97
CA PHE A 682 8.14 -16.02 -11.21
C PHE A 682 8.61 -17.36 -10.64
N ALA A 683 9.37 -18.10 -11.43
CA ALA A 683 9.87 -19.42 -11.10
C ALA A 683 11.39 -19.51 -11.36
N VAL A 684 12.12 -20.09 -10.42
CA VAL A 684 13.57 -20.23 -10.52
C VAL A 684 13.91 -21.15 -11.69
N GLN A 685 14.95 -20.81 -12.46
CA GLN A 685 15.41 -21.63 -13.57
C GLN A 685 16.12 -22.90 -13.06
N ASP A 686 15.40 -24.04 -13.02
CA ASP A 686 15.88 -25.32 -12.49
C ASP A 686 16.89 -26.01 -13.41
N ASN A 687 16.72 -25.85 -14.73
CA ASN A 687 17.55 -26.56 -15.71
C ASN A 687 18.88 -25.86 -15.94
N GLN A 688 19.96 -26.42 -15.41
CA GLN A 688 21.29 -25.79 -15.47
C GLN A 688 21.81 -25.52 -16.88
N ASN A 689 21.45 -26.35 -17.86
CA ASN A 689 21.94 -26.23 -19.23
C ASN A 689 21.24 -25.14 -20.06
N ALA A 690 20.04 -24.74 -19.66
CA ALA A 690 19.21 -23.77 -20.37
C ALA A 690 19.09 -22.42 -19.63
N ARG A 691 19.85 -22.22 -18.53
CA ARG A 691 19.74 -21.00 -17.73
C ARG A 691 20.31 -19.78 -18.42
N VAL A 692 19.57 -18.70 -18.34
CA VAL A 692 19.93 -17.40 -18.92
C VAL A 692 20.20 -16.38 -17.84
N LYS A 693 21.33 -15.68 -17.93
CA LYS A 693 21.63 -14.53 -17.08
C LYS A 693 21.07 -13.26 -17.68
N ILE A 694 20.56 -12.39 -16.82
CA ILE A 694 20.21 -11.01 -17.14
C ILE A 694 20.92 -10.05 -16.18
N GLY A 695 21.00 -8.77 -16.54
CA GLY A 695 21.66 -7.73 -15.74
C GLY A 695 22.93 -7.20 -16.41
N ASN A 696 23.72 -6.41 -15.66
CA ASN A 696 24.88 -5.68 -16.17
C ASN A 696 24.54 -4.69 -17.31
N TYR A 697 23.30 -4.23 -17.34
CA TYR A 697 22.82 -3.23 -18.30
C TYR A 697 22.27 -2.02 -17.55
N PRO A 698 22.87 -0.83 -17.68
CA PRO A 698 22.36 0.38 -17.07
C PRO A 698 21.13 0.90 -17.83
N ILE A 699 20.09 1.29 -17.11
CA ILE A 699 18.89 1.91 -17.66
C ILE A 699 18.90 3.38 -17.24
N VAL A 700 18.96 4.30 -18.21
CA VAL A 700 19.02 5.74 -17.98
C VAL A 700 17.71 6.38 -18.43
N ASN A 701 17.14 7.21 -17.54
CA ASN A 701 15.94 8.00 -17.82
C ASN A 701 16.26 9.48 -17.59
N VAL A 702 15.58 10.35 -18.34
CA VAL A 702 15.66 11.80 -18.13
C VAL A 702 14.26 12.36 -17.98
N TYR A 703 14.09 13.38 -17.13
CA TYR A 703 12.78 13.89 -16.82
C TYR A 703 12.76 15.35 -16.40
N ALA A 704 11.57 15.95 -16.49
CA ALA A 704 11.23 17.24 -15.93
C ALA A 704 9.90 17.15 -15.17
N ASN A 705 9.92 17.44 -13.88
CA ASN A 705 8.75 17.55 -13.04
C ASN A 705 8.46 19.03 -12.75
N LEU A 706 7.20 19.40 -12.86
CA LEU A 706 6.72 20.76 -12.68
C LEU A 706 5.60 20.76 -11.64
N HIS A 707 5.62 21.69 -10.69
CA HIS A 707 4.59 21.85 -9.68
C HIS A 707 4.16 23.31 -9.57
N LEU A 708 2.91 23.58 -9.92
CA LEU A 708 2.27 24.87 -9.85
C LEU A 708 1.04 24.82 -8.94
N LYS A 709 1.13 25.39 -7.74
CA LYS A 709 0.04 25.38 -6.74
C LYS A 709 -0.49 23.95 -6.49
N HIS A 710 -1.66 23.62 -7.04
CA HIS A 710 -2.36 22.35 -6.89
C HIS A 710 -2.13 21.37 -8.06
N CYS A 711 -1.42 21.80 -9.09
CA CYS A 711 -1.18 21.00 -10.28
C CYS A 711 0.28 20.54 -10.36
N ARG A 712 0.48 19.24 -10.60
CA ARG A 712 1.78 18.65 -10.93
C ARG A 712 1.74 18.12 -12.36
N LEU A 713 2.82 18.36 -13.08
CA LEU A 713 3.03 17.87 -14.44
C LEU A 713 4.39 17.21 -14.49
N TYR A 714 4.55 16.21 -15.34
CA TYR A 714 5.87 15.74 -15.71
C TYR A 714 5.93 15.39 -17.19
N VAL A 715 7.14 15.45 -17.72
CA VAL A 715 7.54 14.83 -18.97
C VAL A 715 8.80 14.02 -18.73
N ALA A 716 8.90 12.85 -19.35
CA ALA A 716 10.08 12.00 -19.21
C ALA A 716 10.38 11.24 -20.50
N MET A 717 11.64 10.92 -20.69
CA MET A 717 12.12 10.01 -21.72
C MET A 717 12.81 8.86 -21.00
N ASN A 718 12.20 7.68 -21.08
CA ASN A 718 12.75 6.49 -20.45
C ASN A 718 13.65 5.74 -21.44
N HIS A 719 14.66 5.05 -20.90
CA HIS A 719 15.61 4.23 -21.63
C HIS A 719 16.32 5.01 -22.77
N VAL A 720 16.84 6.22 -22.42
CA VAL A 720 17.50 7.10 -23.41
C VAL A 720 18.77 6.49 -24.00
N ASN A 721 19.40 5.57 -23.27
CA ASN A 721 20.59 4.83 -23.68
C ASN A 721 20.27 3.50 -24.37
N GLN A 722 19.06 3.34 -24.94
CA GLN A 722 18.68 2.12 -25.64
C GLN A 722 19.81 1.61 -26.57
N GLY A 723 20.25 0.38 -26.33
CA GLY A 723 21.32 -0.30 -27.06
C GLY A 723 21.07 -1.79 -27.15
N THR A 724 22.03 -2.51 -27.70
CA THR A 724 22.06 -3.98 -27.79
C THR A 724 22.65 -4.61 -26.54
N GLY A 725 22.49 -5.91 -26.36
CA GLY A 725 23.11 -6.69 -25.28
C GLY A 725 22.09 -7.27 -24.29
N HIS A 726 22.39 -7.19 -22.99
CA HIS A 726 21.60 -7.82 -21.93
C HIS A 726 20.42 -6.97 -21.43
N ALA A 727 19.73 -6.31 -22.35
CA ALA A 727 18.60 -5.40 -22.06
C ALA A 727 17.31 -6.16 -21.76
N PHE A 728 17.25 -6.88 -20.63
CA PHE A 728 16.11 -7.68 -20.20
C PHE A 728 15.68 -7.33 -18.76
N TRP A 729 14.34 -7.30 -18.54
CA TRP A 729 13.73 -7.18 -17.23
C TRP A 729 13.59 -8.51 -16.48
N ALA A 730 13.29 -9.56 -17.23
CA ALA A 730 13.23 -10.95 -16.82
C ALA A 730 13.74 -11.82 -17.97
N PRO A 731 14.10 -13.08 -17.77
CA PRO A 731 14.48 -13.99 -18.85
C PRO A 731 13.45 -13.94 -19.98
N HIS A 732 13.89 -13.71 -21.23
CA HIS A 732 13.07 -13.62 -22.43
C HIS A 732 12.09 -12.44 -22.52
N TYR A 733 12.09 -11.54 -21.53
CA TYR A 733 11.27 -10.30 -21.51
C TYR A 733 12.17 -9.08 -21.60
N PRO A 734 12.33 -8.50 -22.80
CA PRO A 734 13.21 -7.36 -23.02
C PRO A 734 12.74 -6.09 -22.32
N ILE A 735 13.70 -5.20 -22.05
CA ILE A 735 13.42 -3.82 -21.63
C ILE A 735 12.70 -3.10 -22.76
N ASN A 736 11.68 -2.29 -22.41
CA ASN A 736 10.93 -1.50 -23.38
C ASN A 736 11.87 -0.59 -24.19
N PRO A 737 11.55 -0.34 -25.46
CA PRO A 737 12.26 0.66 -26.26
C PRO A 737 12.24 2.04 -25.60
N ARG A 738 13.03 2.95 -26.09
CA ARG A 738 13.00 4.35 -25.67
C ARG A 738 11.60 4.92 -25.84
N THR A 739 11.02 5.46 -24.75
CA THR A 739 9.62 5.89 -24.68
C THR A 739 9.47 7.25 -24.03
N PHE A 740 8.56 8.04 -24.61
CA PHE A 740 8.17 9.34 -24.05
C PHE A 740 6.98 9.16 -23.13
N HIS A 741 7.04 9.79 -21.95
CA HIS A 741 6.02 9.76 -20.90
C HIS A 741 5.60 11.17 -20.54
N PHE A 742 4.33 11.36 -20.25
CA PHE A 742 3.86 12.56 -19.60
C PHE A 742 2.72 12.26 -18.62
N GLY A 743 2.51 13.15 -17.67
CA GLY A 743 1.39 13.03 -16.76
C GLY A 743 1.05 14.32 -16.06
N VAL A 744 -0.17 14.36 -15.58
CA VAL A 744 -0.74 15.46 -14.81
C VAL A 744 -1.44 14.93 -13.58
N SER A 745 -1.32 15.64 -12.46
CA SER A 745 -2.11 15.40 -11.26
C SER A 745 -2.60 16.73 -10.71
N TRP A 746 -3.90 16.80 -10.46
CA TRP A 746 -4.55 18.00 -9.98
C TRP A 746 -5.27 17.72 -8.65
N ASN A 747 -4.97 18.51 -7.64
CA ASN A 747 -5.63 18.49 -6.35
C ASN A 747 -6.66 19.62 -6.28
N PHE A 748 -7.92 19.24 -6.04
CA PHE A 748 -9.02 20.16 -5.80
C PHE A 748 -9.31 20.13 -4.30
N PHE A 749 -9.03 21.20 -3.61
CA PHE A 749 -9.46 21.46 -2.23
C PHE A 749 -9.56 22.96 -2.04
N ASN A 750 -10.55 23.40 -1.29
CA ASN A 750 -10.79 24.78 -0.94
C ASN A 750 -10.03 25.16 0.34
#